data_3a1715e325d769797599da8f29511b0c
#
_entry.id   3a1715e325d769797599da8f29511b0c
#
_cell.length_a   1.000
_cell.length_b   1.000
_cell.length_c   1.000
_cell.angle_alpha   90.00
_cell.angle_beta   90.00
_cell.angle_gamma   90.00
#
_symmetry.space_group_name_H-M   'P 1'
#
loop_
_entity.id
_entity.type
_entity.pdbx_description
1 polymer ?
#
loop_
_entity_poly.entity_id
_entity_poly.type
_entity_poly.pdbx_seq_one_letter_code
_entity_poly.pdbx_strand_id
1 'polypeptide(L)'
;MTPAQWSLAQLASLIGAELHSTQPERIVRRMASDSRTIQTEPALFWALKTASGDGHRYLEEALERGCLAAVVSVKGWADHPVAGLDVLVVDDVWTALYLLAAAHRAAFTGTVVAITGSNGKTSVKEQLAHLMADSTVVRSPRSYNSKLGVPVSVLQFPLDASMWLVEVGVSEAGGMARFTPWLKPTHGIFTGIGDAHDEGFASRAQKLREKRSLFEGVTALVVPEDRVYEGMQSPLRSEGGFWIGPDGQRFAQAQDSQAERSNAFLALTACYILGKVPHNFETRPCGPLRLERRPARWGGSLLIDRYTLDEASVEEALGLLAQEDIETKTAVIFDADFGRWTSAIKGWAKRYPMIQVDLARPQDAAPGIAQSGAVLLKGHGLEAALEARLARQHDSLVEIDLDALEANLRHYRALLPPQTRVMAMIKANGYGLGAVVLARALERHRVHYLGVAYPEEGRELREAGIRSPIMVLNPGDPSFELMLRHRLEPELFSWERLAAFAEAYGRYPEALGDVLVHIKVDSGMHRLGFEPHEGRAVAQALAKLPGVRVASVLSHFAAAEDPQQDDFSRAQWDAFSRFADDLEGELQIKVWRHMANTPAVARHPWAAGDMVRLGIGLMGASLVASDAKQLQPVVKVTTTLSQLRKVPAGEGISYGSTDSAPHERLIATLPIGYADGIPRALSNGRGQAYAKGHYMPIVGRVCMDMLMVDATNTGLKVGERVELLGRHILLEDFAKSCGTISYEVLTGLSPRLPRLAANGL
;
A
#
# COMPACT_ATOMS: atom_id res chain seq x y z
N MET A 1 -18.54 -3.42 -2.12
CA MET A 1 -18.63 -3.21 -3.58
C MET A 1 -17.88 -4.33 -4.27
N THR A 2 -18.54 -5.11 -5.12
CA THR A 2 -17.95 -6.29 -5.78
C THR A 2 -17.58 -5.93 -7.21
N PRO A 3 -16.35 -6.22 -7.70
CA PRO A 3 -16.02 -6.10 -9.12
C PRO A 3 -17.00 -6.93 -9.97
N ALA A 4 -17.22 -6.50 -11.20
CA ALA A 4 -18.06 -7.26 -12.11
C ALA A 4 -17.48 -8.67 -12.32
N GLN A 5 -18.35 -9.67 -12.33
CA GLN A 5 -18.02 -11.06 -12.56
C GLN A 5 -18.69 -11.48 -13.87
N TRP A 6 -17.95 -12.16 -14.74
CA TRP A 6 -18.45 -12.63 -16.02
C TRP A 6 -18.16 -14.12 -16.18
N SER A 7 -19.10 -14.88 -16.77
CA SER A 7 -18.75 -16.20 -17.28
C SER A 7 -17.92 -16.09 -18.56
N LEU A 8 -17.20 -17.15 -18.92
CA LEU A 8 -16.45 -17.19 -20.20
C LEU A 8 -17.36 -16.97 -21.39
N ALA A 9 -18.58 -17.52 -21.35
CA ALA A 9 -19.57 -17.31 -22.39
C ALA A 9 -20.02 -15.85 -22.51
N GLN A 10 -20.25 -15.17 -21.37
CA GLN A 10 -20.57 -13.74 -21.37
C GLN A 10 -19.41 -12.91 -21.91
N LEU A 11 -18.19 -13.22 -21.51
CA LEU A 11 -16.98 -12.54 -22.02
C LEU A 11 -16.85 -12.72 -23.52
N ALA A 12 -17.00 -13.95 -24.03
CA ALA A 12 -16.93 -14.23 -25.46
C ALA A 12 -17.95 -13.39 -26.25
N SER A 13 -19.18 -13.31 -25.76
CA SER A 13 -20.23 -12.48 -26.38
C SER A 13 -19.88 -10.99 -26.36
N LEU A 14 -19.36 -10.46 -25.24
CA LEU A 14 -19.05 -9.05 -25.08
C LEU A 14 -17.87 -8.58 -25.96
N ILE A 15 -16.89 -9.45 -26.17
CA ILE A 15 -15.67 -9.11 -26.91
C ILE A 15 -15.65 -9.67 -28.34
N GLY A 16 -16.70 -10.35 -28.75
CA GLY A 16 -16.82 -10.99 -30.09
C GLY A 16 -15.81 -12.12 -30.29
N ALA A 17 -15.51 -12.90 -29.24
CA ALA A 17 -14.53 -13.97 -29.29
C ALA A 17 -15.17 -15.33 -29.67
N GLU A 18 -14.39 -16.16 -30.37
CA GLU A 18 -14.65 -17.58 -30.46
C GLU A 18 -14.17 -18.27 -29.17
N LEU A 19 -15.09 -18.91 -28.45
CA LEU A 19 -14.79 -19.56 -27.18
C LEU A 19 -14.44 -21.04 -27.37
N HIS A 20 -13.22 -21.41 -26.97
CA HIS A 20 -12.78 -22.79 -26.88
C HIS A 20 -12.67 -23.17 -25.40
N SER A 21 -13.74 -23.70 -24.82
CA SER A 21 -13.81 -24.12 -23.42
C SER A 21 -14.79 -25.27 -23.23
N THR A 22 -14.43 -26.18 -22.33
CA THR A 22 -15.36 -27.24 -21.87
C THR A 22 -16.27 -26.76 -20.72
N GLN A 23 -16.02 -25.57 -20.18
CA GLN A 23 -16.76 -25.00 -19.06
C GLN A 23 -17.12 -23.52 -19.30
N PRO A 24 -18.01 -23.21 -20.25
CA PRO A 24 -18.33 -21.84 -20.67
C PRO A 24 -18.90 -20.96 -19.53
N GLU A 25 -19.51 -21.59 -18.53
CA GLU A 25 -20.12 -20.88 -17.38
C GLU A 25 -19.14 -20.60 -16.24
N ARG A 26 -17.87 -20.96 -16.37
CA ARG A 26 -16.85 -20.60 -15.36
C ARG A 26 -16.75 -19.09 -15.21
N ILE A 27 -16.73 -18.64 -13.96
CA ILE A 27 -16.69 -17.22 -13.62
C ILE A 27 -15.25 -16.71 -13.51
N VAL A 28 -14.95 -15.67 -14.25
CA VAL A 28 -13.71 -14.88 -14.12
C VAL A 28 -13.89 -13.84 -13.03
N ARG A 29 -12.92 -13.77 -12.13
CA ARG A 29 -12.90 -12.80 -11.03
C ARG A 29 -11.77 -11.79 -11.14
N ARG A 30 -10.75 -12.09 -11.91
CA ARG A 30 -9.54 -11.26 -12.03
C ARG A 30 -9.06 -11.21 -13.49
N MET A 31 -8.46 -10.07 -13.86
CA MET A 31 -7.80 -9.85 -15.14
C MET A 31 -6.29 -9.77 -14.91
N ALA A 32 -5.50 -10.43 -15.75
CA ALA A 32 -4.04 -10.39 -15.71
C ALA A 32 -3.47 -10.17 -17.12
N SER A 33 -2.47 -9.34 -17.25
CA SER A 33 -1.70 -9.13 -18.50
C SER A 33 -0.21 -9.47 -18.33
N ASP A 34 0.19 -9.88 -17.12
CA ASP A 34 1.51 -10.38 -16.78
C ASP A 34 1.33 -11.73 -16.07
N SER A 35 1.89 -12.80 -16.66
CA SER A 35 1.79 -14.17 -16.10
C SER A 35 2.29 -14.25 -14.66
N ARG A 36 3.30 -13.46 -14.31
CA ARG A 36 3.90 -13.41 -12.96
C ARG A 36 2.93 -12.88 -11.90
N THR A 37 1.87 -12.17 -12.30
CA THR A 37 0.85 -11.63 -11.38
C THR A 37 -0.32 -12.59 -11.18
N ILE A 38 -0.36 -13.71 -11.89
CA ILE A 38 -1.39 -14.73 -11.71
C ILE A 38 -1.11 -15.47 -10.41
N GLN A 39 -2.09 -15.50 -9.55
CA GLN A 39 -2.07 -16.14 -8.23
C GLN A 39 -3.33 -17.00 -8.11
N THR A 40 -3.52 -17.69 -7.01
CA THR A 40 -4.53 -18.71 -6.69
C THR A 40 -6.01 -18.43 -7.07
N GLU A 41 -6.36 -17.24 -7.54
CA GLU A 41 -7.73 -16.91 -7.99
C GLU A 41 -7.93 -17.16 -9.49
N PRO A 42 -9.15 -17.54 -9.91
CA PRO A 42 -9.47 -17.75 -11.32
C PRO A 42 -9.27 -16.47 -12.16
N ALA A 43 -8.11 -16.35 -12.81
CA ALA A 43 -7.73 -15.19 -13.61
C ALA A 43 -7.95 -15.44 -15.10
N LEU A 44 -8.34 -14.38 -15.83
CA LEU A 44 -8.29 -14.32 -17.28
C LEU A 44 -7.00 -13.63 -17.71
N PHE A 45 -6.18 -14.32 -18.47
CA PHE A 45 -4.93 -13.77 -18.99
C PHE A 45 -5.14 -13.08 -20.35
N TRP A 46 -4.67 -11.86 -20.48
CA TRP A 46 -4.71 -11.09 -21.74
C TRP A 46 -3.34 -11.19 -22.44
N ALA A 47 -3.26 -11.96 -23.50
CA ALA A 47 -2.01 -12.18 -24.27
C ALA A 47 -1.73 -10.97 -25.19
N LEU A 48 -1.37 -9.84 -24.60
CA LEU A 48 -1.16 -8.59 -25.31
C LEU A 48 0.19 -8.57 -26.02
N LYS A 49 0.22 -8.09 -27.26
CA LYS A 49 1.44 -7.81 -28.00
C LYS A 49 1.82 -6.34 -27.83
N THR A 50 3.05 -6.09 -27.37
CA THR A 50 3.60 -4.76 -27.13
C THR A 50 4.92 -4.59 -27.89
N ALA A 51 5.49 -3.38 -27.87
CA ALA A 51 6.82 -3.15 -28.46
C ALA A 51 7.94 -3.93 -27.76
N SER A 52 7.75 -4.26 -26.47
CA SER A 52 8.75 -4.95 -25.65
C SER A 52 8.57 -6.47 -25.60
N GLY A 53 7.44 -7.03 -26.10
CA GLY A 53 7.20 -8.47 -26.05
C GLY A 53 5.84 -8.89 -26.55
N ASP A 54 5.66 -10.21 -26.66
CA ASP A 54 4.43 -10.85 -27.08
C ASP A 54 3.92 -11.75 -25.93
N GLY A 55 2.75 -11.39 -25.38
CA GLY A 55 2.10 -12.10 -24.28
C GLY A 55 1.75 -13.56 -24.59
N HIS A 56 1.57 -13.94 -25.86
CA HIS A 56 1.26 -15.31 -26.25
C HIS A 56 2.39 -16.29 -25.87
N ARG A 57 3.63 -15.84 -25.76
CA ARG A 57 4.78 -16.66 -25.32
C ARG A 57 4.69 -17.12 -23.86
N TYR A 58 3.81 -16.53 -23.09
CA TYR A 58 3.67 -16.77 -21.63
C TYR A 58 2.38 -17.53 -21.29
N LEU A 59 1.68 -18.10 -22.29
CA LEU A 59 0.43 -18.83 -22.06
C LEU A 59 0.63 -20.10 -21.21
N GLU A 60 1.73 -20.83 -21.44
CA GLU A 60 2.07 -22.01 -20.68
C GLU A 60 2.38 -21.66 -19.22
N GLU A 61 3.20 -20.63 -18.98
CA GLU A 61 3.49 -20.12 -17.65
C GLU A 61 2.22 -19.61 -16.95
N ALA A 62 1.31 -18.96 -17.71
CA ALA A 62 0.03 -18.48 -17.16
C ALA A 62 -0.83 -19.66 -16.70
N LEU A 63 -0.91 -20.74 -17.47
CA LEU A 63 -1.63 -21.96 -17.12
C LEU A 63 -1.01 -22.64 -15.88
N GLU A 64 0.30 -22.80 -15.82
CA GLU A 64 1.03 -23.35 -14.67
C GLU A 64 0.77 -22.58 -13.39
N ARG A 65 0.57 -21.26 -13.50
CA ARG A 65 0.26 -20.38 -12.35
C ARG A 65 -1.23 -20.33 -11.98
N GLY A 66 -2.05 -21.15 -12.64
CA GLY A 66 -3.48 -21.27 -12.33
C GLY A 66 -4.38 -20.28 -13.09
N CYS A 67 -3.95 -19.80 -14.26
CA CYS A 67 -4.83 -19.09 -15.17
C CYS A 67 -6.05 -19.94 -15.54
N LEU A 68 -7.23 -19.33 -15.49
CA LEU A 68 -8.47 -20.00 -15.81
C LEU A 68 -8.67 -20.14 -17.33
N ALA A 69 -8.42 -19.03 -18.03
CA ALA A 69 -8.58 -18.90 -19.47
C ALA A 69 -7.70 -17.74 -19.98
N ALA A 70 -7.48 -17.69 -21.29
CA ALA A 70 -6.74 -16.59 -21.91
C ALA A 70 -7.50 -15.97 -23.09
N VAL A 71 -7.35 -14.64 -23.26
CA VAL A 71 -7.75 -13.94 -24.49
C VAL A 71 -6.54 -13.87 -25.40
N VAL A 72 -6.66 -14.45 -26.58
CA VAL A 72 -5.57 -14.62 -27.53
C VAL A 72 -5.97 -14.14 -28.93
N SER A 73 -5.00 -13.68 -29.72
CA SER A 73 -5.28 -13.40 -31.14
C SER A 73 -5.24 -14.69 -31.95
N VAL A 74 -6.00 -14.73 -33.08
CA VAL A 74 -6.01 -15.89 -34.03
C VAL A 74 -4.59 -16.35 -34.37
N LYS A 75 -3.72 -15.41 -34.77
CA LYS A 75 -2.33 -15.70 -35.12
C LYS A 75 -1.52 -16.14 -33.90
N GLY A 76 -1.66 -15.44 -32.79
CA GLY A 76 -0.89 -15.73 -31.57
C GLY A 76 -1.22 -17.10 -30.99
N TRP A 77 -2.49 -17.51 -31.07
CA TRP A 77 -2.92 -18.86 -30.68
C TRP A 77 -2.38 -19.95 -31.61
N ALA A 78 -2.42 -19.69 -32.91
CA ALA A 78 -1.84 -20.65 -33.88
C ALA A 78 -0.32 -20.85 -33.72
N ASP A 79 0.38 -19.78 -33.36
CA ASP A 79 1.85 -19.81 -33.15
C ASP A 79 2.23 -20.42 -31.79
N HIS A 80 1.38 -20.32 -30.76
CA HIS A 80 1.64 -20.72 -29.38
C HIS A 80 0.44 -21.48 -28.74
N PRO A 81 0.03 -22.64 -29.28
CA PRO A 81 -1.07 -23.40 -28.70
C PRO A 81 -0.65 -24.07 -27.39
N VAL A 82 -1.53 -24.03 -26.37
CA VAL A 82 -1.29 -24.65 -25.06
C VAL A 82 -2.44 -25.60 -24.73
N ALA A 83 -2.11 -26.88 -24.57
CA ALA A 83 -3.08 -27.92 -24.26
C ALA A 83 -3.70 -27.70 -22.85
N GLY A 84 -5.01 -27.85 -22.75
CA GLY A 84 -5.75 -27.73 -21.48
C GLY A 84 -6.05 -26.30 -21.03
N LEU A 85 -5.67 -25.28 -21.78
CA LEU A 85 -6.02 -23.89 -21.52
C LEU A 85 -7.32 -23.53 -22.26
N ASP A 86 -8.32 -23.04 -21.52
CA ASP A 86 -9.50 -22.45 -22.13
C ASP A 86 -9.12 -21.11 -22.79
N VAL A 87 -9.59 -20.86 -24.01
CA VAL A 87 -9.23 -19.62 -24.73
C VAL A 87 -10.44 -18.92 -25.35
N LEU A 88 -10.37 -17.61 -25.36
CA LEU A 88 -11.21 -16.69 -26.11
C LEU A 88 -10.38 -16.14 -27.27
N VAL A 89 -10.66 -16.61 -28.48
CA VAL A 89 -9.92 -16.25 -29.70
C VAL A 89 -10.55 -15.02 -30.32
N VAL A 90 -9.74 -13.98 -30.55
CA VAL A 90 -10.15 -12.69 -31.12
C VAL A 90 -9.23 -12.27 -32.26
N ASP A 91 -9.67 -11.37 -33.12
CA ASP A 91 -8.84 -10.81 -34.20
C ASP A 91 -7.69 -9.94 -33.58
N ASP A 92 -8.04 -9.10 -32.62
CA ASP A 92 -7.07 -8.24 -31.93
C ASP A 92 -7.37 -8.15 -30.42
N VAL A 93 -6.40 -8.54 -29.60
CA VAL A 93 -6.53 -8.59 -28.13
C VAL A 93 -6.71 -7.19 -27.53
N TRP A 94 -6.12 -6.14 -28.13
CA TRP A 94 -6.31 -4.77 -27.66
C TRP A 94 -7.73 -4.28 -27.88
N THR A 95 -8.27 -4.51 -29.06
CA THR A 95 -9.66 -4.18 -29.38
C THR A 95 -10.63 -4.91 -28.46
N ALA A 96 -10.41 -6.19 -28.20
CA ALA A 96 -11.21 -6.98 -27.28
C ALA A 96 -11.20 -6.41 -25.86
N LEU A 97 -10.03 -5.97 -25.36
CA LEU A 97 -9.90 -5.33 -24.04
C LEU A 97 -10.70 -4.02 -23.97
N TYR A 98 -10.66 -3.21 -25.03
CA TYR A 98 -11.44 -1.96 -25.08
C TYR A 98 -12.95 -2.22 -25.21
N LEU A 99 -13.37 -3.24 -25.93
CA LEU A 99 -14.78 -3.62 -26.03
C LEU A 99 -15.34 -4.05 -24.66
N LEU A 100 -14.58 -4.84 -23.91
CA LEU A 100 -14.98 -5.24 -22.55
C LEU A 100 -15.05 -4.04 -21.62
N ALA A 101 -14.04 -3.15 -21.65
CA ALA A 101 -14.04 -1.93 -20.85
C ALA A 101 -15.20 -1.00 -21.22
N ALA A 102 -15.54 -0.90 -22.50
CA ALA A 102 -16.69 -0.14 -23.00
C ALA A 102 -18.02 -0.70 -22.50
N ALA A 103 -18.19 -2.03 -22.55
CA ALA A 103 -19.39 -2.71 -22.04
C ALA A 103 -19.55 -2.49 -20.53
N HIS A 104 -18.46 -2.62 -19.77
CA HIS A 104 -18.46 -2.36 -18.32
C HIS A 104 -18.76 -0.89 -18.01
N ARG A 105 -18.14 0.05 -18.74
CA ARG A 105 -18.43 1.48 -18.60
C ARG A 105 -19.89 1.82 -18.93
N ALA A 106 -20.45 1.21 -19.97
CA ALA A 106 -21.84 1.45 -20.37
C ALA A 106 -22.86 0.98 -19.31
N ALA A 107 -22.52 -0.03 -18.54
CA ALA A 107 -23.36 -0.52 -17.42
C ALA A 107 -23.28 0.39 -16.19
N PHE A 108 -22.31 1.29 -16.10
CA PHE A 108 -22.17 2.22 -14.98
C PHE A 108 -22.96 3.51 -15.21
N THR A 109 -23.87 3.82 -14.28
CA THR A 109 -24.75 4.99 -14.34
C THR A 109 -24.30 6.17 -13.48
N GLY A 110 -23.27 5.97 -12.66
CA GLY A 110 -22.74 7.01 -11.78
C GLY A 110 -21.87 8.05 -12.48
N THR A 111 -21.30 8.95 -11.71
CA THR A 111 -20.44 10.03 -12.21
C THR A 111 -19.07 9.49 -12.62
N VAL A 112 -18.59 9.86 -13.82
CA VAL A 112 -17.24 9.55 -14.28
C VAL A 112 -16.46 10.85 -14.44
N VAL A 113 -15.41 11.02 -13.64
CA VAL A 113 -14.49 12.16 -13.69
C VAL A 113 -13.20 11.72 -14.36
N ALA A 114 -12.90 12.23 -15.54
CA ALA A 114 -11.64 11.98 -16.23
C ALA A 114 -10.62 13.07 -15.89
N ILE A 115 -9.39 12.65 -15.59
CA ILE A 115 -8.29 13.55 -15.21
C ILE A 115 -7.15 13.37 -16.22
N THR A 116 -6.81 14.42 -16.97
CA THR A 116 -5.66 14.39 -17.89
C THR A 116 -4.88 15.71 -17.86
N GLY A 117 -3.71 15.70 -18.47
CA GLY A 117 -2.77 16.82 -18.56
C GLY A 117 -1.34 16.30 -18.70
N SER A 118 -0.35 17.19 -18.66
CA SER A 118 1.07 16.78 -18.68
C SER A 118 1.50 16.32 -17.29
N ASN A 119 1.37 17.15 -16.27
CA ASN A 119 1.78 16.90 -14.90
C ASN A 119 0.59 17.01 -13.92
N GLY A 120 0.72 16.54 -12.69
CA GLY A 120 -0.28 16.73 -11.63
C GLY A 120 -1.49 15.79 -11.62
N LYS A 121 -1.71 14.96 -12.65
CA LYS A 121 -2.86 14.06 -12.77
C LYS A 121 -3.10 13.19 -11.54
N THR A 122 -2.08 12.43 -11.14
CA THR A 122 -2.15 11.53 -9.98
C THR A 122 -2.35 12.30 -8.69
N SER A 123 -1.65 13.42 -8.52
CA SER A 123 -1.78 14.28 -7.32
C SER A 123 -3.20 14.81 -7.18
N VAL A 124 -3.78 15.36 -8.25
CA VAL A 124 -5.16 15.88 -8.25
C VAL A 124 -6.17 14.75 -8.00
N LYS A 125 -5.98 13.57 -8.61
CA LYS A 125 -6.82 12.40 -8.38
C LYS A 125 -6.83 11.98 -6.91
N GLU A 126 -5.65 11.88 -6.30
CA GLU A 126 -5.52 11.47 -4.89
C GLU A 126 -6.08 12.54 -3.94
N GLN A 127 -5.79 13.82 -4.20
CA GLN A 127 -6.34 14.93 -3.41
C GLN A 127 -7.85 15.01 -3.51
N LEU A 128 -8.42 14.86 -4.71
CA LEU A 128 -9.87 14.89 -4.92
C LEU A 128 -10.56 13.74 -4.19
N ALA A 129 -10.06 12.52 -4.36
CA ALA A 129 -10.60 11.35 -3.64
C ALA A 129 -10.55 11.53 -2.14
N HIS A 130 -9.52 12.21 -1.66
CA HIS A 130 -9.32 12.55 -0.27
C HIS A 130 -10.32 13.59 0.25
N LEU A 131 -10.48 14.70 -0.46
CA LEU A 131 -11.42 15.77 -0.09
C LEU A 131 -12.87 15.28 -0.03
N MET A 132 -13.22 14.29 -0.84
CA MET A 132 -14.58 13.74 -0.85
C MET A 132 -14.88 12.83 0.35
N ALA A 133 -13.85 12.17 0.94
CA ALA A 133 -13.96 11.23 2.07
C ALA A 133 -15.11 10.19 1.95
N ASP A 134 -15.55 9.89 0.72
CA ASP A 134 -16.71 9.07 0.41
C ASP A 134 -16.25 7.67 -0.02
N SER A 135 -16.66 6.64 0.73
CA SER A 135 -16.30 5.25 0.47
C SER A 135 -16.87 4.69 -0.83
N THR A 136 -17.84 5.39 -1.44
CA THR A 136 -18.44 5.00 -2.71
C THR A 136 -17.75 5.61 -3.93
N VAL A 137 -16.73 6.46 -3.72
CA VAL A 137 -15.87 7.00 -4.77
C VAL A 137 -14.69 6.06 -5.01
N VAL A 138 -14.51 5.60 -6.23
CA VAL A 138 -13.38 4.75 -6.65
C VAL A 138 -12.47 5.49 -7.62
N ARG A 139 -11.19 5.13 -7.62
CA ARG A 139 -10.19 5.79 -8.46
C ARG A 139 -9.21 4.82 -9.10
N SER A 140 -8.63 5.21 -10.25
CA SER A 140 -7.53 4.47 -10.88
C SER A 140 -6.44 4.17 -9.87
N PRO A 141 -6.01 2.89 -9.75
CA PRO A 141 -4.93 2.54 -8.86
C PRO A 141 -3.61 3.18 -9.36
N ARG A 142 -2.79 3.72 -8.47
CA ARG A 142 -1.49 4.31 -8.82
C ARG A 142 -1.62 5.31 -9.98
N SER A 143 -0.65 5.30 -10.91
CA SER A 143 -0.68 6.05 -12.18
C SER A 143 -1.08 5.15 -13.36
N TYR A 144 -2.11 4.31 -13.20
CA TYR A 144 -2.62 3.45 -14.27
C TYR A 144 -3.40 4.28 -15.29
N ASN A 145 -2.66 5.12 -16.03
CA ASN A 145 -3.18 6.08 -16.99
C ASN A 145 -2.80 5.77 -18.45
N SER A 146 -2.08 4.67 -18.68
CA SER A 146 -1.57 4.26 -19.98
C SER A 146 -2.63 3.53 -20.83
N LYS A 147 -2.24 3.18 -22.08
CA LYS A 147 -3.00 2.36 -23.01
C LYS A 147 -3.60 1.09 -22.36
N LEU A 148 -2.86 0.43 -21.48
CA LEU A 148 -3.30 -0.74 -20.72
C LEU A 148 -3.97 -0.35 -19.39
N GLY A 149 -3.39 0.63 -18.70
CA GLY A 149 -3.79 0.99 -17.34
C GLY A 149 -5.22 1.50 -17.25
N VAL A 150 -5.69 2.28 -18.21
CA VAL A 150 -7.05 2.85 -18.20
C VAL A 150 -8.13 1.76 -18.30
N PRO A 151 -8.15 0.87 -19.31
CA PRO A 151 -9.18 -0.17 -19.40
C PRO A 151 -9.11 -1.16 -18.24
N VAL A 152 -7.91 -1.56 -17.78
CA VAL A 152 -7.75 -2.44 -16.63
C VAL A 152 -8.29 -1.79 -15.35
N SER A 153 -8.06 -0.51 -15.15
CA SER A 153 -8.61 0.23 -14.00
C SER A 153 -10.14 0.24 -14.04
N VAL A 154 -10.72 0.59 -15.17
CA VAL A 154 -12.19 0.65 -15.35
C VAL A 154 -12.83 -0.71 -15.08
N LEU A 155 -12.26 -1.79 -15.58
CA LEU A 155 -12.77 -3.15 -15.36
C LEU A 155 -12.73 -3.61 -13.88
N GLN A 156 -11.92 -2.99 -13.05
CA GLN A 156 -11.87 -3.25 -11.63
C GLN A 156 -12.85 -2.41 -10.80
N PHE A 157 -13.47 -1.42 -11.40
CA PHE A 157 -14.38 -0.53 -10.70
C PHE A 157 -15.75 -1.17 -10.48
N PRO A 158 -16.28 -1.11 -9.25
CA PRO A 158 -17.62 -1.62 -8.95
C PRO A 158 -18.70 -0.78 -9.63
N LEU A 159 -19.73 -1.44 -10.15
CA LEU A 159 -20.87 -0.77 -10.78
C LEU A 159 -21.81 -0.07 -9.79
N ASP A 160 -21.75 -0.44 -8.51
CA ASP A 160 -22.48 0.16 -7.41
C ASP A 160 -21.74 1.35 -6.74
N ALA A 161 -20.62 1.79 -7.32
CA ALA A 161 -19.95 3.01 -6.90
C ALA A 161 -20.79 4.26 -7.27
N SER A 162 -20.66 5.34 -6.50
CA SER A 162 -21.29 6.62 -6.86
C SER A 162 -20.48 7.38 -7.91
N MET A 163 -19.16 7.16 -7.93
CA MET A 163 -18.24 7.92 -8.78
C MET A 163 -16.98 7.13 -9.11
N TRP A 164 -16.52 7.29 -10.35
CA TRP A 164 -15.23 6.81 -10.85
C TRP A 164 -14.30 7.98 -11.15
N LEU A 165 -13.11 8.01 -10.55
CA LEU A 165 -12.03 8.95 -10.89
C LEU A 165 -11.01 8.23 -11.77
N VAL A 166 -11.00 8.58 -13.05
CA VAL A 166 -10.19 7.91 -14.07
C VAL A 166 -9.04 8.80 -14.51
N GLU A 167 -7.82 8.39 -14.22
CA GLU A 167 -6.61 9.06 -14.71
C GLU A 167 -6.30 8.58 -16.13
N VAL A 168 -6.17 9.52 -17.10
CA VAL A 168 -5.90 9.22 -18.51
C VAL A 168 -4.65 9.93 -18.97
N GLY A 169 -3.66 9.17 -19.44
CA GLY A 169 -2.40 9.65 -19.98
C GLY A 169 -2.21 9.22 -21.44
N VAL A 170 -1.75 10.16 -22.27
CA VAL A 170 -1.32 9.88 -23.64
C VAL A 170 0.02 10.57 -23.90
N SER A 171 0.91 9.86 -24.60
CA SER A 171 2.27 10.30 -24.92
C SER A 171 2.48 10.56 -26.42
N GLU A 172 1.45 10.35 -27.26
CA GLU A 172 1.51 10.47 -28.72
C GLU A 172 0.21 11.01 -29.30
N ALA A 173 0.29 11.58 -30.47
CA ALA A 173 -0.88 12.02 -31.22
C ALA A 173 -1.78 10.83 -31.64
N GLY A 174 -3.10 11.01 -31.57
CA GLY A 174 -4.09 9.95 -31.82
C GLY A 174 -4.29 8.99 -30.64
N GLY A 175 -3.53 9.17 -29.54
CA GLY A 175 -3.63 8.33 -28.35
C GLY A 175 -4.96 8.44 -27.61
N MET A 176 -5.57 9.61 -27.60
CA MET A 176 -6.83 9.87 -26.90
C MET A 176 -8.04 9.25 -27.62
N ALA A 177 -7.97 9.12 -28.92
CA ALA A 177 -9.02 8.49 -29.73
C ALA A 177 -9.32 7.02 -29.30
N ARG A 178 -8.41 6.39 -28.56
CA ARG A 178 -8.60 5.05 -27.98
C ARG A 178 -9.59 5.04 -26.82
N PHE A 179 -9.73 6.16 -26.10
CA PHE A 179 -10.51 6.27 -24.87
C PHE A 179 -11.81 7.03 -25.06
N THR A 180 -11.78 8.12 -25.79
CA THR A 180 -12.92 9.04 -25.98
C THR A 180 -14.22 8.34 -26.41
N PRO A 181 -14.23 7.36 -27.35
CA PRO A 181 -15.46 6.76 -27.83
C PRO A 181 -16.24 5.98 -26.75
N TRP A 182 -15.54 5.42 -25.78
CA TRP A 182 -16.16 4.53 -24.79
C TRP A 182 -16.13 5.04 -23.36
N LEU A 183 -15.10 5.79 -22.95
CA LEU A 183 -14.98 6.27 -21.56
C LEU A 183 -16.07 7.30 -21.24
N LYS A 184 -16.35 8.23 -22.16
CA LYS A 184 -17.44 9.22 -22.10
C LYS A 184 -17.57 9.81 -20.69
N PRO A 185 -16.60 10.58 -20.21
CA PRO A 185 -16.64 11.15 -18.88
C PRO A 185 -17.81 12.13 -18.75
N THR A 186 -18.41 12.22 -17.55
CA THR A 186 -19.43 13.22 -17.23
C THR A 186 -18.79 14.56 -16.83
N HIS A 187 -17.61 14.48 -16.19
CA HIS A 187 -16.83 15.63 -15.73
C HIS A 187 -15.35 15.48 -16.11
N GLY A 188 -14.70 16.61 -16.34
CA GLY A 188 -13.28 16.65 -16.70
C GLY A 188 -12.44 17.47 -15.73
N ILE A 189 -11.20 17.05 -15.52
CA ILE A 189 -10.17 17.85 -14.86
C ILE A 189 -8.94 17.87 -15.75
N PHE A 190 -8.56 19.06 -16.19
CA PHE A 190 -7.39 19.28 -17.01
C PHE A 190 -6.28 19.92 -16.19
N THR A 191 -5.20 19.19 -15.91
CA THR A 191 -4.13 19.65 -15.01
C THR A 191 -3.10 20.59 -15.69
N GLY A 192 -3.27 20.85 -16.98
CA GLY A 192 -2.42 21.76 -17.75
C GLY A 192 -1.51 21.05 -18.76
N ILE A 193 -0.79 21.87 -19.55
CA ILE A 193 0.21 21.44 -20.54
C ILE A 193 1.60 21.86 -20.07
N GLY A 194 2.48 20.90 -19.88
CA GLY A 194 3.92 21.05 -19.68
C GLY A 194 4.71 20.31 -20.75
N ASP A 195 6.01 20.23 -20.60
CA ASP A 195 6.95 19.68 -21.59
C ASP A 195 6.98 18.15 -21.63
N ALA A 196 6.41 17.47 -20.63
CA ALA A 196 6.39 16.01 -20.55
C ALA A 196 5.79 15.37 -21.81
N HIS A 197 6.52 14.50 -22.50
CA HIS A 197 6.15 13.82 -23.75
C HIS A 197 5.97 14.77 -24.95
N ASP A 198 6.69 15.89 -25.05
CA ASP A 198 6.65 16.78 -26.21
C ASP A 198 7.15 16.07 -27.49
N GLU A 199 8.05 15.10 -27.37
CA GLU A 199 8.57 14.28 -28.45
C GLU A 199 7.49 13.48 -29.21
N GLY A 200 6.37 13.16 -28.58
CA GLY A 200 5.25 12.45 -29.19
C GLY A 200 4.24 13.33 -29.94
N PHE A 201 4.48 14.66 -30.01
CA PHE A 201 3.57 15.62 -30.63
C PHE A 201 4.32 16.63 -31.50
N ALA A 202 3.73 16.97 -32.65
CA ALA A 202 4.34 17.96 -33.56
C ALA A 202 4.36 19.40 -32.98
N SER A 203 3.48 19.70 -32.01
CA SER A 203 3.44 20.98 -31.32
C SER A 203 2.64 20.92 -30.02
N ARG A 204 2.89 21.89 -29.11
CA ARG A 204 2.05 22.07 -27.90
C ARG A 204 0.56 22.29 -28.21
N ALA A 205 0.25 22.94 -29.32
CA ALA A 205 -1.13 23.11 -29.76
C ALA A 205 -1.79 21.80 -30.16
N GLN A 206 -1.07 20.89 -30.84
CA GLN A 206 -1.54 19.56 -31.13
C GLN A 206 -1.75 18.75 -29.85
N LYS A 207 -0.78 18.77 -28.94
CA LYS A 207 -0.85 18.08 -27.63
C LYS A 207 -2.05 18.58 -26.79
N LEU A 208 -2.32 19.89 -26.81
CA LEU A 208 -3.48 20.47 -26.15
C LEU A 208 -4.79 19.98 -26.76
N ARG A 209 -4.93 20.01 -28.10
CA ARG A 209 -6.13 19.49 -28.80
C ARG A 209 -6.34 18.03 -28.48
N GLU A 210 -5.29 17.22 -28.56
CA GLU A 210 -5.34 15.78 -28.26
C GLU A 210 -5.88 15.51 -26.85
N LYS A 211 -5.29 16.15 -25.83
CA LYS A 211 -5.73 15.94 -24.45
C LYS A 211 -7.14 16.49 -24.18
N ARG A 212 -7.54 17.57 -24.83
CA ARG A 212 -8.88 18.15 -24.68
C ARG A 212 -9.98 17.35 -25.34
N SER A 213 -9.67 16.54 -26.36
CA SER A 213 -10.68 15.70 -27.02
C SER A 213 -11.35 14.68 -26.09
N LEU A 214 -10.69 14.33 -24.97
CA LEU A 214 -11.28 13.49 -23.91
C LEU A 214 -12.52 14.15 -23.27
N PHE A 215 -12.63 15.45 -23.31
CA PHE A 215 -13.64 16.22 -22.59
C PHE A 215 -14.80 16.69 -23.48
N GLU A 216 -14.90 16.17 -24.70
CA GLU A 216 -16.03 16.47 -25.56
C GLU A 216 -17.32 15.91 -24.92
N GLY A 217 -18.30 16.82 -24.69
CA GLY A 217 -19.59 16.47 -24.10
C GLY A 217 -19.63 16.34 -22.57
N VAL A 218 -18.57 16.74 -21.84
CA VAL A 218 -18.62 16.77 -20.37
C VAL A 218 -19.56 17.87 -19.86
N THR A 219 -20.21 17.63 -18.74
CA THR A 219 -21.10 18.59 -18.07
C THR A 219 -20.29 19.77 -17.49
N ALA A 220 -19.09 19.51 -16.97
CA ALA A 220 -18.19 20.53 -16.46
C ALA A 220 -16.72 20.13 -16.66
N LEU A 221 -15.86 21.13 -16.88
CA LEU A 221 -14.42 20.98 -17.03
C LEU A 221 -13.69 21.92 -16.06
N VAL A 222 -12.86 21.36 -15.20
CA VAL A 222 -12.00 22.09 -14.27
C VAL A 222 -10.63 22.32 -14.90
N VAL A 223 -10.13 23.56 -14.83
CA VAL A 223 -8.82 23.95 -15.39
C VAL A 223 -8.01 24.74 -14.33
N PRO A 224 -6.67 24.87 -14.48
CA PRO A 224 -5.84 25.63 -13.56
C PRO A 224 -6.26 27.10 -13.39
N GLU A 225 -6.02 27.67 -12.21
CA GLU A 225 -6.40 29.05 -11.83
C GLU A 225 -5.87 30.13 -12.79
N ASP A 226 -4.64 29.95 -13.28
CA ASP A 226 -3.93 30.83 -14.19
C ASP A 226 -4.36 30.70 -15.68
N ARG A 227 -5.28 29.79 -15.99
CA ARG A 227 -5.70 29.43 -17.35
C ARG A 227 -7.22 29.36 -17.49
N VAL A 228 -7.93 30.23 -16.80
CA VAL A 228 -9.38 30.37 -16.95
C VAL A 228 -9.66 30.83 -18.38
N TYR A 229 -10.17 29.92 -19.22
CA TYR A 229 -10.65 30.24 -20.54
C TYR A 229 -12.00 30.96 -20.45
N GLU A 230 -12.26 31.90 -21.35
CA GLU A 230 -13.51 32.69 -21.40
C GLU A 230 -14.74 31.78 -21.21
N GLY A 231 -15.55 32.09 -20.20
CA GLY A 231 -16.79 31.37 -19.87
C GLY A 231 -16.73 30.37 -18.72
N MET A 232 -15.58 30.11 -18.11
CA MET A 232 -15.45 29.26 -16.95
C MET A 232 -15.24 30.07 -15.66
N GLN A 233 -16.20 29.99 -14.73
CA GLN A 233 -16.05 30.60 -13.40
C GLN A 233 -15.64 29.52 -12.40
N SER A 234 -14.54 29.75 -11.67
CA SER A 234 -14.22 28.94 -10.50
C SER A 234 -15.22 29.25 -9.37
N PRO A 235 -15.73 28.25 -8.67
CA PRO A 235 -16.51 28.48 -7.46
C PRO A 235 -15.68 29.03 -6.30
N LEU A 236 -14.34 28.96 -6.38
CA LEU A 236 -13.43 29.46 -5.35
C LEU A 236 -13.02 30.92 -5.63
N ARG A 237 -12.99 31.73 -4.57
CA ARG A 237 -12.43 33.09 -4.57
C ARG A 237 -11.08 33.08 -3.85
N SER A 238 -10.10 33.83 -4.38
CA SER A 238 -8.76 33.98 -3.76
C SER A 238 -8.73 35.31 -2.98
N GLU A 239 -8.42 35.24 -1.66
CA GLU A 239 -8.34 36.43 -0.81
C GLU A 239 -7.36 36.20 0.36
N GLY A 240 -6.36 37.07 0.50
CA GLY A 240 -5.45 37.08 1.67
C GLY A 240 -4.68 35.79 1.90
N GLY A 241 -4.29 35.05 0.84
CA GLY A 241 -3.59 33.78 0.96
C GLY A 241 -4.51 32.57 1.23
N PHE A 242 -5.83 32.76 1.06
CA PHE A 242 -6.84 31.71 1.20
C PHE A 242 -7.67 31.58 -0.07
N TRP A 243 -8.17 30.37 -0.33
CA TRP A 243 -9.31 30.14 -1.22
C TRP A 243 -10.57 30.08 -0.37
N ILE A 244 -11.62 30.75 -0.80
CA ILE A 244 -12.91 30.84 -0.12
C ILE A 244 -13.95 30.14 -0.99
N GLY A 245 -14.59 29.10 -0.46
CA GLY A 245 -15.65 28.35 -1.13
C GLY A 245 -16.99 29.12 -1.14
N PRO A 246 -17.97 28.67 -1.94
CA PRO A 246 -19.31 29.22 -1.99
C PRO A 246 -20.05 29.19 -0.64
N ASP A 247 -19.71 28.23 0.20
CA ASP A 247 -20.22 28.01 1.56
C ASP A 247 -19.50 28.87 2.63
N GLY A 248 -18.54 29.68 2.23
CA GLY A 248 -17.73 30.52 3.11
C GLY A 248 -16.57 29.82 3.79
N GLN A 249 -16.36 28.52 3.54
CA GLN A 249 -15.19 27.80 4.07
C GLN A 249 -13.89 28.39 3.50
N ARG A 250 -12.87 28.51 4.37
CA ARG A 250 -11.56 29.08 4.02
C ARG A 250 -10.52 27.97 3.99
N PHE A 251 -9.76 27.89 2.90
CA PHE A 251 -8.70 26.92 2.68
C PHE A 251 -7.37 27.64 2.49
N ALA A 252 -6.38 27.36 3.34
CA ALA A 252 -5.05 27.96 3.19
C ALA A 252 -4.45 27.58 1.84
N GLN A 253 -3.94 28.56 1.12
CA GLN A 253 -3.23 28.30 -0.14
C GLN A 253 -1.91 27.59 0.17
N ALA A 254 -1.60 26.57 -0.63
CA ALA A 254 -0.34 25.86 -0.51
C ALA A 254 0.84 26.81 -0.74
N GLN A 255 1.76 26.87 0.22
CA GLN A 255 2.93 27.76 0.15
C GLN A 255 4.18 27.08 -0.43
N ASP A 256 4.19 25.73 -0.52
CA ASP A 256 5.41 24.98 -0.78
C ASP A 256 5.83 24.98 -2.24
N SER A 257 4.88 24.93 -3.19
CA SER A 257 5.18 25.06 -4.60
C SER A 257 3.98 25.56 -5.43
N GLN A 258 4.25 26.16 -6.60
CA GLN A 258 3.19 26.58 -7.54
C GLN A 258 2.40 25.37 -8.08
N ALA A 259 3.07 24.23 -8.30
CA ALA A 259 2.42 23.02 -8.80
C ALA A 259 1.48 22.41 -7.75
N GLU A 260 1.88 22.37 -6.49
CA GLU A 260 1.01 21.91 -5.40
C GLU A 260 -0.18 22.83 -5.20
N ARG A 261 0.04 24.14 -5.24
CA ARG A 261 -1.03 25.13 -5.19
C ARG A 261 -2.04 24.92 -6.33
N SER A 262 -1.58 24.72 -7.57
CA SER A 262 -2.42 24.45 -8.73
C SER A 262 -3.19 23.12 -8.58
N ASN A 263 -2.53 22.06 -8.15
CA ASN A 263 -3.16 20.76 -7.92
C ASN A 263 -4.25 20.81 -6.83
N ALA A 264 -3.98 21.53 -5.73
CA ALA A 264 -4.91 21.73 -4.65
C ALA A 264 -6.14 22.55 -5.08
N PHE A 265 -5.92 23.63 -5.85
CA PHE A 265 -6.98 24.42 -6.45
C PHE A 265 -7.89 23.58 -7.35
N LEU A 266 -7.31 22.76 -8.24
CA LEU A 266 -8.05 21.86 -9.12
C LEU A 266 -8.92 20.87 -8.35
N ALA A 267 -8.34 20.24 -7.31
CA ALA A 267 -9.06 19.26 -6.50
C ALA A 267 -10.21 19.89 -5.71
N LEU A 268 -10.00 21.06 -5.09
CA LEU A 268 -11.05 21.80 -4.37
C LEU A 268 -12.16 22.27 -5.32
N THR A 269 -11.78 22.87 -6.44
CA THR A 269 -12.73 23.33 -7.46
C THR A 269 -13.59 22.19 -7.97
N ALA A 270 -12.97 21.03 -8.27
CA ALA A 270 -13.69 19.84 -8.69
C ALA A 270 -14.64 19.31 -7.60
N CYS A 271 -14.23 19.32 -6.32
CA CYS A 271 -15.06 18.90 -5.21
C CYS A 271 -16.38 19.72 -5.16
N TYR A 272 -16.29 21.03 -5.24
CA TYR A 272 -17.48 21.92 -5.26
C TYR A 272 -18.35 21.74 -6.52
N ILE A 273 -17.73 21.61 -7.71
CA ILE A 273 -18.47 21.37 -8.97
C ILE A 273 -19.24 20.06 -8.93
N LEU A 274 -18.69 19.06 -8.23
CA LEU A 274 -19.34 17.74 -8.03
C LEU A 274 -20.38 17.75 -6.90
N GLY A 275 -20.70 18.95 -6.33
CA GLY A 275 -21.69 19.10 -5.28
C GLY A 275 -21.29 18.47 -3.93
N LYS A 276 -19.99 18.29 -3.70
CA LYS A 276 -19.45 17.74 -2.47
C LYS A 276 -18.86 18.84 -1.59
N VAL A 277 -19.09 18.78 -0.29
CA VAL A 277 -18.44 19.67 0.67
C VAL A 277 -17.05 19.08 0.98
N PRO A 278 -15.96 19.85 0.80
CA PRO A 278 -14.62 19.35 1.07
C PRO A 278 -14.44 19.04 2.57
N HIS A 279 -14.01 17.84 2.89
CA HIS A 279 -13.64 17.47 4.25
C HIS A 279 -12.13 17.67 4.47
N ASN A 280 -11.75 18.44 5.48
CA ASN A 280 -10.37 18.65 5.97
C ASN A 280 -9.29 18.86 4.89
N PHE A 281 -8.98 20.12 4.60
CA PHE A 281 -7.94 20.51 3.65
C PHE A 281 -6.51 20.55 4.24
N GLU A 282 -6.36 20.41 5.55
CA GLU A 282 -5.10 20.69 6.27
C GLU A 282 -3.95 19.68 6.06
N THR A 283 -4.19 18.56 5.40
CA THR A 283 -3.14 17.56 5.20
C THR A 283 -3.07 17.09 3.75
N ARG A 284 -1.94 17.32 3.11
CA ARG A 284 -1.66 16.91 1.74
C ARG A 284 -1.23 15.45 1.69
N PRO A 285 -1.90 14.59 0.91
CA PRO A 285 -1.25 13.37 0.47
C PRO A 285 -0.24 13.75 -0.61
N CYS A 286 1.03 13.83 -0.30
CA CYS A 286 2.07 13.65 -1.32
C CYS A 286 1.82 12.26 -1.92
N GLY A 287 1.57 12.19 -3.23
CA GLY A 287 1.52 10.92 -3.93
C GLY A 287 2.82 10.15 -3.64
N PRO A 288 2.76 8.83 -3.41
CA PRO A 288 3.97 8.03 -3.21
C PRO A 288 4.91 8.24 -4.39
N LEU A 289 6.22 8.38 -4.10
CA LEU A 289 7.32 8.53 -5.05
C LEU A 289 7.57 9.94 -5.63
N ARG A 290 6.92 11.00 -5.15
CA ARG A 290 7.28 12.39 -5.47
C ARG A 290 7.92 13.06 -4.28
N LEU A 291 9.19 13.48 -4.45
CA LEU A 291 9.98 14.20 -3.43
C LEU A 291 9.88 13.55 -2.04
N GLU A 292 10.00 12.24 -2.00
CA GLU A 292 10.03 11.50 -0.75
C GLU A 292 11.28 11.89 0.04
N ARG A 293 11.09 12.39 1.26
CA ARG A 293 12.19 12.76 2.16
C ARG A 293 12.53 11.58 3.07
N ARG A 294 13.80 11.17 3.07
CA ARG A 294 14.34 10.14 3.96
C ARG A 294 15.59 10.65 4.68
N PRO A 295 15.87 10.17 5.89
CA PRO A 295 17.16 10.41 6.50
C PRO A 295 18.26 9.71 5.69
N ALA A 296 19.29 10.46 5.34
CA ALA A 296 20.44 9.93 4.61
C ALA A 296 21.37 9.13 5.53
N ARG A 297 22.15 8.26 4.93
CA ARG A 297 23.15 7.40 5.59
C ARG A 297 24.14 8.16 6.48
N TRP A 298 24.46 9.36 6.09
CA TRP A 298 25.46 10.23 6.74
C TRP A 298 24.88 11.27 7.72
N GLY A 299 23.59 11.16 8.06
CA GLY A 299 22.91 12.07 8.99
C GLY A 299 22.25 13.29 8.35
N GLY A 300 22.33 13.42 7.00
CA GLY A 300 21.64 14.47 6.24
C GLY A 300 20.26 14.05 5.72
N SER A 301 19.75 14.80 4.74
CA SER A 301 18.46 14.55 4.06
C SER A 301 18.67 13.91 2.69
N LEU A 302 17.85 12.92 2.36
CA LEU A 302 17.73 12.32 1.04
C LEU A 302 16.34 12.63 0.48
N LEU A 303 16.28 13.37 -0.63
CA LEU A 303 15.07 13.65 -1.39
C LEU A 303 15.05 12.75 -2.62
N ILE A 304 13.94 12.06 -2.87
CA ILE A 304 13.82 11.09 -3.96
C ILE A 304 12.59 11.44 -4.79
N ASP A 305 12.80 11.68 -6.10
CA ASP A 305 11.72 11.90 -7.06
C ASP A 305 11.92 11.04 -8.32
N ARG A 306 11.06 10.06 -8.51
CA ARG A 306 11.13 9.06 -9.59
C ARG A 306 10.17 9.32 -10.74
N TYR A 307 9.30 10.34 -10.63
CA TYR A 307 8.09 10.36 -11.47
C TYR A 307 8.18 11.20 -12.72
N THR A 308 8.79 12.35 -12.66
CA THR A 308 8.84 13.28 -13.80
C THR A 308 10.26 13.74 -14.04
N LEU A 309 10.68 13.67 -15.28
CA LEU A 309 12.00 14.12 -15.71
C LEU A 309 11.84 15.16 -16.83
N ASP A 310 11.23 16.30 -16.49
CA ASP A 310 11.18 17.51 -17.30
C ASP A 310 11.87 18.66 -16.57
N GLU A 311 12.25 19.69 -17.32
CA GLU A 311 13.05 20.81 -16.80
C GLU A 311 12.36 21.54 -15.65
N ALA A 312 11.06 21.78 -15.75
CA ALA A 312 10.28 22.47 -14.73
C ALA A 312 10.21 21.65 -13.43
N SER A 313 10.03 20.33 -13.52
CA SER A 313 9.96 19.46 -12.34
C SER A 313 11.32 19.26 -11.67
N VAL A 314 12.43 19.30 -12.43
CA VAL A 314 13.78 19.29 -11.87
C VAL A 314 14.05 20.60 -11.15
N GLU A 315 13.69 21.73 -11.74
CA GLU A 315 13.86 23.05 -11.12
C GLU A 315 13.07 23.20 -9.83
N GLU A 316 11.84 22.70 -9.77
CA GLU A 316 11.03 22.65 -8.56
C GLU A 316 11.72 21.81 -7.45
N ALA A 317 12.23 20.63 -7.79
CA ALA A 317 12.94 19.78 -6.86
C ALA A 317 14.25 20.42 -6.34
N LEU A 318 14.97 21.15 -7.19
CA LEU A 318 16.13 21.93 -6.79
C LEU A 318 15.76 23.09 -5.84
N GLY A 319 14.61 23.74 -6.08
CA GLY A 319 14.08 24.77 -5.20
C GLY A 319 13.79 24.24 -3.79
N LEU A 320 13.25 23.03 -3.68
CA LEU A 320 13.02 22.37 -2.40
C LEU A 320 14.33 21.93 -1.72
N LEU A 321 15.28 21.39 -2.48
CA LEU A 321 16.62 21.08 -1.97
C LEU A 321 17.34 22.32 -1.45
N ALA A 322 17.15 23.47 -2.10
CA ALA A 322 17.74 24.74 -1.66
C ALA A 322 17.25 25.18 -0.29
N GLN A 323 16.01 24.85 0.09
CA GLN A 323 15.39 25.18 1.38
C GLN A 323 15.86 24.31 2.54
N GLU A 324 16.57 23.19 2.28
CA GLU A 324 17.14 22.38 3.33
C GLU A 324 18.15 23.21 4.16
N ASP A 325 18.04 23.17 5.49
CA ASP A 325 18.97 23.84 6.42
C ASP A 325 20.25 23.03 6.61
N ILE A 326 20.98 22.83 5.50
CA ILE A 326 22.20 22.03 5.42
C ILE A 326 23.16 22.71 4.45
N GLU A 327 24.44 22.86 4.82
CA GLU A 327 25.43 23.57 4.00
C GLU A 327 25.73 22.90 2.66
N THR A 328 25.89 21.57 2.65
CA THR A 328 26.23 20.84 1.42
C THR A 328 24.99 20.27 0.78
N LYS A 329 24.73 20.60 -0.50
CA LYS A 329 23.58 20.16 -1.27
C LYS A 329 24.02 19.60 -2.61
N THR A 330 23.59 18.38 -2.93
CA THR A 330 23.90 17.71 -4.19
C THR A 330 22.61 17.21 -4.85
N ALA A 331 22.44 17.46 -6.12
CA ALA A 331 21.37 16.90 -6.94
C ALA A 331 21.95 15.96 -7.98
N VAL A 332 21.46 14.73 -8.07
CA VAL A 332 21.83 13.77 -9.10
C VAL A 332 20.61 13.49 -9.98
N ILE A 333 20.72 13.82 -11.26
CA ILE A 333 19.68 13.61 -12.25
C ILE A 333 20.03 12.37 -13.07
N PHE A 334 19.15 11.38 -13.07
CA PHE A 334 19.34 10.12 -13.78
C PHE A 334 18.60 10.17 -15.13
N ASP A 335 19.37 10.28 -16.21
CA ASP A 335 18.87 10.23 -17.59
C ASP A 335 19.86 9.50 -18.49
N ALA A 336 19.37 8.88 -19.55
CA ALA A 336 20.21 8.29 -20.59
C ALA A 336 20.76 9.35 -21.56
N ASP A 337 20.02 10.45 -21.77
CA ASP A 337 20.38 11.57 -22.65
C ASP A 337 20.91 12.77 -21.88
N PHE A 338 22.22 12.83 -21.72
CA PHE A 338 22.90 13.95 -21.08
C PHE A 338 22.84 15.26 -21.88
N GLY A 339 22.73 15.18 -23.21
CA GLY A 339 22.70 16.35 -24.10
C GLY A 339 21.53 17.27 -23.80
N ARG A 340 20.40 16.70 -23.43
CA ARG A 340 19.16 17.40 -23.07
C ARG A 340 19.35 18.38 -21.90
N TRP A 341 20.22 18.07 -20.95
CA TRP A 341 20.36 18.80 -19.70
C TRP A 341 21.49 19.84 -19.69
N THR A 342 22.35 19.86 -20.71
CA THR A 342 23.56 20.69 -20.72
C THR A 342 23.26 22.20 -20.60
N SER A 343 22.18 22.69 -21.22
CA SER A 343 21.78 24.08 -21.14
C SER A 343 21.10 24.43 -19.82
N ALA A 344 20.20 23.53 -19.36
CA ALA A 344 19.44 23.68 -18.13
C ALA A 344 20.36 23.72 -16.89
N ILE A 345 21.35 22.82 -16.81
CA ILE A 345 22.32 22.77 -15.70
C ILE A 345 23.08 24.08 -15.57
N LYS A 346 23.49 24.71 -16.67
CA LYS A 346 24.14 26.03 -16.62
C LYS A 346 23.23 27.12 -16.05
N GLY A 347 21.94 27.05 -16.35
CA GLY A 347 20.92 27.95 -15.79
C GLY A 347 20.71 27.69 -14.29
N TRP A 348 20.60 26.45 -13.89
CA TRP A 348 20.41 26.04 -12.49
C TRP A 348 21.62 26.34 -11.62
N ALA A 349 22.85 26.12 -12.11
CA ALA A 349 24.06 26.49 -11.39
C ALA A 349 24.15 27.99 -11.06
N LYS A 350 23.59 28.86 -11.91
CA LYS A 350 23.46 30.31 -11.63
C LYS A 350 22.38 30.61 -10.60
N ARG A 351 21.24 29.89 -10.65
CA ARG A 351 20.08 30.14 -9.79
C ARG A 351 20.24 29.51 -8.40
N TYR A 352 20.91 28.37 -8.33
CA TYR A 352 21.15 27.59 -7.11
C TYR A 352 22.65 27.34 -6.90
N PRO A 353 23.48 28.38 -6.67
CA PRO A 353 24.94 28.22 -6.60
C PRO A 353 25.43 27.35 -5.46
N MET A 354 24.56 27.07 -4.45
CA MET A 354 24.84 26.18 -3.32
C MET A 354 24.57 24.70 -3.63
N ILE A 355 24.02 24.37 -4.81
CA ILE A 355 23.69 22.99 -5.19
C ILE A 355 24.66 22.52 -6.28
N GLN A 356 25.38 21.44 -6.00
CA GLN A 356 26.11 20.70 -7.03
C GLN A 356 25.12 19.83 -7.80
N VAL A 357 25.04 19.98 -9.12
CA VAL A 357 24.15 19.17 -9.97
C VAL A 357 24.98 18.23 -10.84
N ASP A 358 24.79 16.93 -10.66
CA ASP A 358 25.47 15.86 -11.38
C ASP A 358 24.48 15.09 -12.27
N LEU A 359 24.96 14.54 -13.39
CA LEU A 359 24.21 13.64 -14.26
C LEU A 359 24.74 12.22 -14.11
N ALA A 360 23.83 11.24 -14.07
CA ALA A 360 24.17 9.82 -14.04
C ALA A 360 23.23 9.02 -14.97
N ARG A 361 23.71 7.92 -15.52
CA ARG A 361 22.84 6.96 -16.21
C ARG A 361 22.17 6.04 -15.19
N PRO A 362 20.95 5.55 -15.47
CA PRO A 362 20.23 4.66 -14.55
C PRO A 362 21.03 3.40 -14.12
N GLN A 363 21.90 2.89 -14.99
CA GLN A 363 22.76 1.74 -14.73
C GLN A 363 24.09 2.08 -14.05
N ASP A 364 24.47 3.35 -13.96
CA ASP A 364 25.74 3.74 -13.35
C ASP A 364 25.63 3.56 -11.83
N ALA A 365 26.57 2.84 -11.25
CA ALA A 365 26.74 2.83 -9.80
C ALA A 365 27.04 4.26 -9.37
N ALA A 366 26.16 4.86 -8.58
CA ALA A 366 26.15 6.27 -8.17
C ALA A 366 27.56 6.89 -8.10
N PRO A 367 27.98 7.68 -9.08
CA PRO A 367 29.30 8.29 -9.04
C PRO A 367 29.31 9.35 -7.94
N GLY A 368 30.27 9.24 -7.02
CA GLY A 368 30.71 10.34 -6.20
C GLY A 368 29.67 11.16 -5.44
N ILE A 369 28.49 10.58 -5.12
CA ILE A 369 27.51 11.27 -4.30
C ILE A 369 28.18 11.63 -2.98
N ALA A 370 28.35 12.92 -2.74
CA ALA A 370 28.94 13.44 -1.53
C ALA A 370 28.26 12.79 -0.31
N GLN A 371 29.03 12.10 0.52
CA GLN A 371 28.52 11.45 1.73
C GLN A 371 28.33 12.48 2.86
N SER A 372 27.79 13.64 2.52
CA SER A 372 27.52 14.73 3.46
C SER A 372 26.37 15.60 2.93
N GLY A 373 25.57 16.14 3.82
CA GLY A 373 24.58 17.15 3.47
C GLY A 373 23.22 16.61 3.00
N ALA A 374 22.54 17.39 2.17
CA ALA A 374 21.25 17.02 1.55
C ALA A 374 21.47 16.56 0.11
N VAL A 375 20.87 15.44 -0.27
CA VAL A 375 20.97 14.86 -1.61
C VAL A 375 19.61 14.68 -2.24
N LEU A 376 19.43 15.20 -3.45
CA LEU A 376 18.28 14.94 -4.31
C LEU A 376 18.64 13.86 -5.35
N LEU A 377 17.84 12.82 -5.44
CA LEU A 377 17.87 11.84 -6.52
C LEU A 377 16.62 12.03 -7.38
N LYS A 378 16.81 12.33 -8.68
CA LYS A 378 15.69 12.57 -9.59
C LYS A 378 15.88 11.84 -10.91
N GLY A 379 14.84 11.11 -11.35
CA GLY A 379 14.84 10.45 -12.65
C GLY A 379 14.12 9.11 -12.72
N HIS A 380 14.01 8.58 -13.93
CA HIS A 380 13.42 7.27 -14.18
C HIS A 380 14.44 6.14 -13.95
N GLY A 381 13.97 4.98 -13.49
CA GLY A 381 14.81 3.79 -13.33
C GLY A 381 15.74 3.83 -12.11
N LEU A 382 15.48 4.74 -11.16
CA LEU A 382 16.13 4.69 -9.84
C LEU A 382 15.82 3.35 -9.17
N GLU A 383 16.84 2.49 -9.07
CA GLU A 383 16.67 1.19 -8.42
C GLU A 383 16.51 1.34 -6.91
N ALA A 384 15.60 0.56 -6.33
CA ALA A 384 15.41 0.50 -4.88
C ALA A 384 16.71 0.14 -4.12
N ALA A 385 17.63 -0.60 -4.78
CA ALA A 385 18.93 -0.93 -4.26
C ALA A 385 19.86 0.29 -4.08
N LEU A 386 19.80 1.29 -4.98
CA LEU A 386 20.58 2.53 -4.83
C LEU A 386 20.10 3.34 -3.65
N GLU A 387 18.80 3.47 -3.49
CA GLU A 387 18.20 4.18 -2.37
C GLU A 387 18.51 3.53 -1.04
N ALA A 388 18.44 2.20 -0.96
CA ALA A 388 18.81 1.45 0.23
C ALA A 388 20.28 1.67 0.62
N ARG A 389 21.19 1.77 -0.37
CA ARG A 389 22.60 2.09 -0.15
C ARG A 389 22.82 3.50 0.40
N LEU A 390 22.02 4.47 -0.02
CA LEU A 390 22.14 5.88 0.39
C LEU A 390 21.38 6.19 1.67
N ALA A 391 20.26 5.50 1.92
CA ALA A 391 19.45 5.72 3.10
C ALA A 391 20.05 5.11 4.39
N ARG A 392 20.78 4.00 4.35
CA ARG A 392 21.44 3.38 5.53
C ARG A 392 22.59 2.43 5.16
N GLN A 393 23.55 2.29 6.12
CA GLN A 393 24.78 1.47 5.99
C GLN A 393 24.57 -0.01 6.31
N HIS A 394 23.51 -0.67 5.92
CA HIS A 394 23.37 -2.09 6.22
C HIS A 394 23.17 -2.90 4.93
N ASP A 395 24.00 -3.91 4.71
CA ASP A 395 23.86 -4.84 3.59
C ASP A 395 22.66 -5.77 3.76
N SER A 396 22.10 -5.80 4.98
CA SER A 396 20.92 -6.56 5.35
C SER A 396 19.67 -5.69 5.29
N LEU A 397 18.58 -6.23 4.75
CA LEU A 397 17.35 -5.52 4.46
C LEU A 397 16.13 -6.31 4.93
N VAL A 398 15.08 -5.58 5.34
CA VAL A 398 13.73 -6.11 5.48
C VAL A 398 12.91 -5.60 4.28
N GLU A 399 12.55 -6.49 3.38
CA GLU A 399 11.68 -6.20 2.25
C GLU A 399 10.23 -6.52 2.65
N ILE A 400 9.28 -5.64 2.31
CA ILE A 400 7.86 -5.75 2.66
C ILE A 400 7.07 -5.82 1.37
N ASP A 401 6.51 -6.98 1.06
CA ASP A 401 5.69 -7.20 -0.14
C ASP A 401 4.26 -6.72 0.10
N LEU A 402 3.93 -5.54 -0.41
CA LEU A 402 2.61 -4.95 -0.24
C LEU A 402 1.54 -5.59 -1.13
N ASP A 403 1.93 -6.27 -2.23
CA ASP A 403 0.99 -7.06 -3.02
C ASP A 403 0.59 -8.33 -2.27
N ALA A 404 1.53 -8.95 -1.56
CA ALA A 404 1.24 -10.06 -0.66
C ALA A 404 0.31 -9.63 0.50
N LEU A 405 0.54 -8.45 1.09
CA LEU A 405 -0.35 -7.87 2.10
C LEU A 405 -1.78 -7.71 1.58
N GLU A 406 -1.93 -7.18 0.36
CA GLU A 406 -3.24 -7.06 -0.30
C GLU A 406 -3.89 -8.42 -0.55
N ALA A 407 -3.12 -9.39 -1.05
CA ALA A 407 -3.62 -10.74 -1.30
C ALA A 407 -4.14 -11.40 -0.01
N ASN A 408 -3.41 -11.26 1.09
CA ASN A 408 -3.83 -11.78 2.39
C ASN A 408 -5.09 -11.06 2.91
N LEU A 409 -5.18 -9.74 2.77
CA LEU A 409 -6.39 -9.01 3.12
C LEU A 409 -7.61 -9.49 2.30
N ARG A 410 -7.41 -9.73 1.01
CA ARG A 410 -8.45 -10.23 0.11
C ARG A 410 -8.88 -11.64 0.49
N HIS A 411 -7.93 -12.52 0.84
CA HIS A 411 -8.22 -13.85 1.35
C HIS A 411 -9.17 -13.78 2.56
N TYR A 412 -8.85 -13.00 3.59
CA TYR A 412 -9.72 -12.89 4.76
C TYR A 412 -11.07 -12.25 4.45
N ARG A 413 -11.12 -11.26 3.57
CA ARG A 413 -12.41 -10.68 3.13
C ARG A 413 -13.31 -11.70 2.45
N ALA A 414 -12.74 -12.64 1.71
CA ALA A 414 -13.51 -13.71 1.07
C ALA A 414 -14.13 -14.71 2.06
N LEU A 415 -13.59 -14.83 3.27
CA LEU A 415 -14.12 -15.67 4.34
C LEU A 415 -15.24 -14.98 5.14
N LEU A 416 -15.46 -13.70 4.95
CA LEU A 416 -16.37 -12.88 5.76
C LEU A 416 -17.66 -12.57 5.01
N PRO A 417 -18.78 -12.41 5.73
CA PRO A 417 -19.98 -11.81 5.17
C PRO A 417 -19.66 -10.43 4.57
N PRO A 418 -20.27 -10.04 3.43
CA PRO A 418 -19.94 -8.79 2.72
C PRO A 418 -20.07 -7.52 3.57
N GLN A 419 -20.94 -7.51 4.56
CA GLN A 419 -21.17 -6.38 5.46
C GLN A 419 -20.18 -6.30 6.62
N THR A 420 -19.39 -7.35 6.87
CA THR A 420 -18.46 -7.39 8.00
C THR A 420 -17.28 -6.46 7.75
N ARG A 421 -17.04 -5.57 8.69
CA ARG A 421 -15.93 -4.62 8.65
C ARG A 421 -14.60 -5.29 8.99
N VAL A 422 -13.52 -4.72 8.53
CA VAL A 422 -12.16 -5.18 8.84
C VAL A 422 -11.41 -4.07 9.56
N MET A 423 -10.91 -4.37 10.76
CA MET A 423 -9.89 -3.61 11.46
C MET A 423 -8.54 -4.28 11.23
N ALA A 424 -7.57 -3.54 10.71
CA ALA A 424 -6.20 -4.03 10.57
C ALA A 424 -5.37 -3.64 11.79
N MET A 425 -4.76 -4.62 12.44
CA MET A 425 -3.87 -4.39 13.57
C MET A 425 -2.48 -4.05 13.08
N ILE A 426 -1.99 -2.84 13.42
CA ILE A 426 -0.68 -2.33 13.04
C ILE A 426 0.14 -1.81 14.23
N LYS A 427 -0.22 -2.27 15.43
CA LYS A 427 0.52 -2.01 16.67
C LYS A 427 1.97 -2.51 16.61
N ALA A 428 2.80 -2.06 17.55
CA ALA A 428 4.23 -2.37 17.63
C ALA A 428 4.96 -2.04 16.32
N ASN A 429 4.78 -0.78 15.84
CA ASN A 429 5.32 -0.31 14.57
C ASN A 429 4.96 -1.23 13.39
N GLY A 430 3.67 -1.62 13.28
CA GLY A 430 3.21 -2.55 12.24
C GLY A 430 3.84 -3.93 12.36
N TYR A 431 3.87 -4.50 13.57
CA TYR A 431 4.61 -5.74 13.88
C TYR A 431 6.10 -5.65 13.52
N GLY A 432 6.72 -4.48 13.73
CA GLY A 432 8.12 -4.24 13.39
C GLY A 432 8.39 -3.94 11.91
N LEU A 433 7.39 -3.97 11.04
CA LEU A 433 7.55 -3.80 9.59
C LEU A 433 7.42 -2.33 9.12
N GLY A 434 6.98 -1.41 9.99
CA GLY A 434 6.77 -0.01 9.67
C GLY A 434 5.29 0.34 9.58
N ALA A 435 4.73 0.88 10.67
CA ALA A 435 3.29 1.16 10.80
C ALA A 435 2.77 2.10 9.70
N VAL A 436 3.50 3.15 9.37
CA VAL A 436 3.09 4.14 8.36
C VAL A 436 2.97 3.53 6.96
N VAL A 437 3.93 2.68 6.57
CA VAL A 437 3.93 2.03 5.25
C VAL A 437 2.73 1.09 5.13
N LEU A 438 2.52 0.26 6.15
CA LEU A 438 1.39 -0.68 6.19
C LEU A 438 0.05 0.07 6.25
N ALA A 439 -0.06 1.10 7.10
CA ALA A 439 -1.27 1.91 7.21
C ALA A 439 -1.68 2.54 5.88
N ARG A 440 -0.72 3.14 5.15
CA ARG A 440 -0.97 3.70 3.81
C ARG A 440 -1.45 2.65 2.80
N ALA A 441 -0.88 1.45 2.82
CA ALA A 441 -1.32 0.35 1.97
C ALA A 441 -2.74 -0.09 2.35
N LEU A 442 -3.00 -0.34 3.63
CA LEU A 442 -4.28 -0.80 4.15
C LEU A 442 -5.40 0.24 3.96
N GLU A 443 -5.10 1.53 4.14
CA GLU A 443 -6.03 2.62 3.88
C GLU A 443 -6.43 2.69 2.40
N ARG A 444 -5.48 2.49 1.47
CA ARG A 444 -5.77 2.36 0.03
C ARG A 444 -6.69 1.19 -0.29
N HIS A 445 -6.52 0.08 0.43
CA HIS A 445 -7.37 -1.09 0.30
C HIS A 445 -8.63 -1.02 1.17
N ARG A 446 -8.95 0.18 1.70
CA ARG A 446 -10.20 0.48 2.40
C ARG A 446 -10.49 -0.47 3.57
N VAL A 447 -9.51 -0.67 4.43
CA VAL A 447 -9.82 -1.22 5.74
C VAL A 447 -10.66 -0.19 6.52
N HIS A 448 -11.59 -0.66 7.32
CA HIS A 448 -12.53 0.22 8.01
C HIS A 448 -11.90 0.89 9.24
N TYR A 449 -10.95 0.21 9.88
CA TYR A 449 -10.25 0.66 11.07
C TYR A 449 -8.79 0.23 11.06
N LEU A 450 -7.98 1.00 11.74
CA LEU A 450 -6.64 0.61 12.16
C LEU A 450 -6.62 0.44 13.68
N GLY A 451 -5.91 -0.57 14.17
CA GLY A 451 -5.76 -0.81 15.60
C GLY A 451 -4.29 -0.67 16.01
N VAL A 452 -4.03 0.18 17.00
CA VAL A 452 -2.71 0.39 17.61
C VAL A 452 -2.74 0.05 19.09
N ALA A 453 -1.57 -0.15 19.71
CA ALA A 453 -1.52 -0.44 21.14
C ALA A 453 -1.59 0.84 21.99
N TYR A 454 -0.82 1.86 21.62
CA TYR A 454 -0.63 3.08 22.40
C TYR A 454 -0.97 4.35 21.61
N PRO A 455 -1.36 5.44 22.30
CA PRO A 455 -1.70 6.72 21.67
C PRO A 455 -0.58 7.32 20.82
N GLU A 456 0.68 7.13 21.20
CA GLU A 456 1.84 7.62 20.48
C GLU A 456 1.95 7.00 19.08
N GLU A 457 1.63 5.70 18.94
CA GLU A 457 1.57 5.03 17.63
C GLU A 457 0.47 5.65 16.76
N GLY A 458 -0.69 5.94 17.36
CA GLY A 458 -1.80 6.61 16.68
C GLY A 458 -1.46 8.02 16.24
N ARG A 459 -0.75 8.80 17.09
CA ARG A 459 -0.25 10.13 16.77
C ARG A 459 0.71 10.07 15.58
N GLU A 460 1.69 9.18 15.60
CA GLU A 460 2.64 9.01 14.48
C GLU A 460 1.91 8.76 13.15
N LEU A 461 0.88 7.93 13.17
CA LEU A 461 0.05 7.68 11.99
C LEU A 461 -0.70 8.93 11.52
N ARG A 462 -1.27 9.72 12.45
CA ARG A 462 -1.94 10.99 12.12
C ARG A 462 -0.98 12.01 11.54
N GLU A 463 0.20 12.18 12.15
CA GLU A 463 1.28 13.04 11.65
C GLU A 463 1.78 12.60 10.26
N ALA A 464 1.75 11.29 9.98
CA ALA A 464 2.03 10.74 8.65
C ALA A 464 0.88 10.88 7.65
N GLY A 465 -0.24 11.51 8.04
CA GLY A 465 -1.40 11.79 7.17
C GLY A 465 -2.40 10.63 7.03
N ILE A 466 -2.35 9.61 7.88
CA ILE A 466 -3.35 8.53 7.93
C ILE A 466 -4.66 9.05 8.49
N ARG A 467 -5.78 8.73 7.84
CA ARG A 467 -7.12 9.25 8.17
C ARG A 467 -8.13 8.21 8.57
N SER A 468 -7.90 6.96 8.20
CA SER A 468 -8.76 5.85 8.67
C SER A 468 -8.99 5.96 10.17
N PRO A 469 -10.16 5.62 10.69
CA PRO A 469 -10.40 5.55 12.13
C PRO A 469 -9.31 4.72 12.81
N ILE A 470 -8.78 5.22 13.92
CA ILE A 470 -7.70 4.56 14.68
C ILE A 470 -8.18 4.29 16.09
N MET A 471 -8.30 3.01 16.41
CA MET A 471 -8.60 2.55 17.76
C MET A 471 -7.32 2.31 18.54
N VAL A 472 -7.25 2.83 19.78
CA VAL A 472 -6.15 2.62 20.71
C VAL A 472 -6.56 1.62 21.77
N LEU A 473 -5.85 0.48 21.82
CA LEU A 473 -6.21 -0.67 22.67
C LEU A 473 -5.80 -0.53 24.14
N ASN A 474 -4.83 0.30 24.44
CA ASN A 474 -4.30 0.45 25.79
C ASN A 474 -3.97 1.92 26.09
N PRO A 475 -4.99 2.79 26.18
CA PRO A 475 -4.78 4.19 26.56
C PRO A 475 -4.33 4.30 28.02
N GLY A 476 -3.29 5.12 28.27
CA GLY A 476 -2.90 5.52 29.63
C GLY A 476 -3.60 6.80 30.08
N ASP A 477 -3.73 7.04 31.38
CA ASP A 477 -4.43 8.21 31.92
C ASP A 477 -3.95 9.56 31.35
N PRO A 478 -2.65 9.86 31.27
CA PRO A 478 -2.19 11.15 30.77
C PRO A 478 -2.38 11.33 29.25
N SER A 479 -2.78 10.29 28.55
CA SER A 479 -2.79 10.28 27.08
C SER A 479 -4.17 10.56 26.46
N PHE A 480 -5.24 10.64 27.24
CA PHE A 480 -6.59 10.94 26.70
C PHE A 480 -6.65 12.31 26.02
N GLU A 481 -5.97 13.34 26.54
CA GLU A 481 -5.90 14.63 25.85
C GLU A 481 -5.20 14.53 24.48
N LEU A 482 -4.11 13.75 24.39
CA LEU A 482 -3.43 13.48 23.14
C LEU A 482 -4.37 12.80 22.14
N MET A 483 -5.15 11.82 22.61
CA MET A 483 -6.10 11.09 21.79
C MET A 483 -7.21 11.99 21.26
N LEU A 484 -7.79 12.82 22.10
CA LEU A 484 -8.81 13.79 21.71
C LEU A 484 -8.29 14.77 20.65
N ARG A 485 -7.08 15.34 20.85
CA ARG A 485 -6.44 16.24 19.88
C ARG A 485 -6.18 15.60 18.51
N HIS A 486 -5.81 14.32 18.50
CA HIS A 486 -5.51 13.59 17.26
C HIS A 486 -6.67 12.74 16.74
N ARG A 487 -7.89 12.90 17.30
CA ARG A 487 -9.08 12.13 16.93
C ARG A 487 -8.80 10.63 16.89
N LEU A 488 -8.17 10.12 17.97
CA LEU A 488 -7.96 8.71 18.21
C LEU A 488 -9.10 8.20 19.10
N GLU A 489 -9.54 6.97 18.86
CA GLU A 489 -10.69 6.37 19.52
C GLU A 489 -10.22 5.42 20.62
N PRO A 490 -10.46 5.75 21.93
CA PRO A 490 -9.97 4.92 23.04
C PRO A 490 -10.79 3.65 23.24
N GLU A 491 -10.11 2.56 23.57
CA GLU A 491 -10.66 1.39 24.22
C GLU A 491 -10.80 1.69 25.73
N LEU A 492 -12.00 1.63 26.26
CA LEU A 492 -12.29 1.75 27.69
C LEU A 492 -12.58 0.36 28.27
N PHE A 493 -11.83 -0.04 29.28
CA PHE A 493 -11.83 -1.40 29.79
C PHE A 493 -11.93 -1.52 31.31
N SER A 494 -12.00 -0.40 32.03
CA SER A 494 -12.22 -0.38 33.48
C SER A 494 -12.86 0.92 33.91
N TRP A 495 -13.38 0.95 35.14
CA TRP A 495 -13.99 2.12 35.74
C TRP A 495 -13.02 3.29 35.90
N GLU A 496 -11.74 2.98 36.21
CA GLU A 496 -10.68 3.98 36.33
C GLU A 496 -10.42 4.64 34.96
N ARG A 497 -10.36 3.85 33.87
CA ARG A 497 -10.15 4.35 32.49
C ARG A 497 -11.34 5.21 32.04
N LEU A 498 -12.55 4.77 32.35
CA LEU A 498 -13.77 5.53 32.03
C LEU A 498 -13.80 6.87 32.82
N ALA A 499 -13.42 6.87 34.09
CA ALA A 499 -13.37 8.09 34.90
C ALA A 499 -12.29 9.06 34.41
N ALA A 500 -11.06 8.57 34.10
CA ALA A 500 -9.98 9.38 33.58
C ALA A 500 -10.30 9.96 32.18
N PHE A 501 -10.95 9.16 31.33
CA PHE A 501 -11.44 9.65 30.04
C PHE A 501 -12.51 10.75 30.24
N ALA A 502 -13.47 10.54 31.12
CA ALA A 502 -14.52 11.52 31.40
C ALA A 502 -13.94 12.85 31.93
N GLU A 503 -12.90 12.79 32.78
CA GLU A 503 -12.18 13.97 33.26
C GLU A 503 -11.49 14.72 32.15
N ALA A 504 -10.74 14.01 31.29
CA ALA A 504 -10.06 14.60 30.15
C ALA A 504 -11.03 15.21 29.14
N TYR A 505 -12.12 14.51 28.83
CA TYR A 505 -13.21 14.97 27.95
C TYR A 505 -13.87 16.23 28.49
N GLY A 506 -14.17 16.27 29.81
CA GLY A 506 -14.81 17.41 30.49
C GLY A 506 -14.01 18.73 30.40
N ARG A 507 -12.71 18.68 30.07
CA ARG A 507 -11.90 19.88 29.86
C ARG A 507 -12.07 20.49 28.45
N TYR A 508 -12.68 19.77 27.49
CA TYR A 508 -12.78 20.17 26.06
C TYR A 508 -14.19 19.95 25.46
N PRO A 509 -15.29 20.22 26.17
CA PRO A 509 -16.62 19.70 25.82
C PRO A 509 -17.22 20.24 24.51
N GLU A 510 -16.83 21.44 24.05
CA GLU A 510 -17.49 22.10 22.92
C GLU A 510 -16.69 22.03 21.59
N ALA A 511 -15.41 21.64 21.62
CA ALA A 511 -14.51 21.77 20.49
C ALA A 511 -14.41 20.51 19.61
N LEU A 512 -14.93 19.35 20.05
CA LEU A 512 -14.56 18.05 19.50
C LEU A 512 -15.66 17.38 18.66
N GLY A 513 -16.91 17.85 18.73
CA GLY A 513 -18.06 17.14 18.15
C GLY A 513 -18.25 15.77 18.82
N ASP A 514 -18.81 14.82 18.09
CA ASP A 514 -19.01 13.45 18.60
C ASP A 514 -17.65 12.75 18.79
N VAL A 515 -17.37 12.28 20.01
CA VAL A 515 -16.19 11.48 20.34
C VAL A 515 -16.59 10.01 20.43
N LEU A 516 -15.92 9.18 19.63
CA LEU A 516 -16.17 7.73 19.59
C LEU A 516 -15.31 7.00 20.60
N VAL A 517 -15.91 6.06 21.32
CA VAL A 517 -15.22 5.17 22.27
C VAL A 517 -15.60 3.72 22.02
N HIS A 518 -14.71 2.81 22.40
CA HIS A 518 -14.89 1.37 22.28
C HIS A 518 -14.88 0.74 23.68
N ILE A 519 -15.85 -0.13 23.97
CA ILE A 519 -16.00 -0.74 25.29
C ILE A 519 -15.50 -2.18 25.24
N LYS A 520 -14.53 -2.49 26.09
CA LYS A 520 -13.99 -3.83 26.17
C LYS A 520 -14.56 -4.64 27.31
N VAL A 521 -14.93 -5.88 27.00
CA VAL A 521 -15.43 -6.88 27.95
C VAL A 521 -14.41 -7.96 28.17
N ASP A 522 -14.16 -8.35 29.40
CA ASP A 522 -13.45 -9.59 29.70
C ASP A 522 -14.42 -10.76 29.69
N SER A 523 -14.40 -11.52 28.64
CA SER A 523 -15.24 -12.71 28.48
C SER A 523 -14.54 -14.02 28.81
N GLY A 524 -13.35 -13.96 29.47
CA GLY A 524 -12.61 -15.13 29.90
C GLY A 524 -11.14 -15.18 29.47
N MET A 525 -10.59 -14.07 28.94
CA MET A 525 -9.14 -13.94 28.69
C MET A 525 -8.38 -13.45 29.93
N HIS A 526 -9.07 -12.79 30.86
CA HIS A 526 -8.55 -12.28 32.13
C HIS A 526 -7.33 -11.37 32.00
N ARG A 527 -7.41 -10.45 31.01
CA ARG A 527 -6.35 -9.48 30.75
C ARG A 527 -6.81 -8.03 30.96
N LEU A 528 -7.85 -7.62 30.26
CA LEU A 528 -8.48 -6.29 30.33
C LEU A 528 -9.96 -6.41 29.93
N GLY A 529 -10.82 -5.63 30.52
CA GLY A 529 -12.24 -5.56 30.19
C GLY A 529 -13.13 -5.39 31.41
N PHE A 530 -14.32 -4.82 31.22
CA PHE A 530 -15.39 -4.84 32.20
C PHE A 530 -15.91 -6.26 32.38
N GLU A 531 -16.43 -6.57 33.55
CA GLU A 531 -17.06 -7.87 33.82
C GLU A 531 -18.34 -8.04 32.98
N PRO A 532 -18.66 -9.28 32.55
CA PRO A 532 -19.81 -9.53 31.67
C PRO A 532 -21.17 -9.06 32.21
N HIS A 533 -21.30 -8.84 33.51
CA HIS A 533 -22.53 -8.39 34.16
C HIS A 533 -22.64 -6.84 34.30
N GLU A 534 -21.59 -6.09 33.96
CA GLU A 534 -21.52 -4.64 34.16
C GLU A 534 -22.11 -3.82 33.01
N GLY A 535 -22.64 -4.43 31.95
CA GLY A 535 -23.07 -3.76 30.73
C GLY A 535 -24.01 -2.56 30.96
N ARG A 536 -25.04 -2.73 31.81
CA ARG A 536 -25.99 -1.65 32.17
C ARG A 536 -25.32 -0.53 32.94
N ALA A 537 -24.44 -0.86 33.90
CA ALA A 537 -23.77 0.14 34.71
C ALA A 537 -22.81 1.00 33.87
N VAL A 538 -22.09 0.38 32.96
CA VAL A 538 -21.22 1.08 32.01
C VAL A 538 -22.03 1.98 31.08
N ALA A 539 -23.15 1.51 30.56
CA ALA A 539 -24.06 2.30 29.74
C ALA A 539 -24.57 3.54 30.48
N GLN A 540 -25.01 3.39 31.75
CA GLN A 540 -25.49 4.51 32.60
C GLN A 540 -24.37 5.53 32.87
N ALA A 541 -23.13 5.11 33.01
CA ALA A 541 -22.00 6.01 33.17
C ALA A 541 -21.73 6.80 31.89
N LEU A 542 -21.74 6.14 30.72
CA LEU A 542 -21.54 6.78 29.42
C LEU A 542 -22.66 7.73 29.03
N ALA A 543 -23.90 7.43 29.39
CA ALA A 543 -25.06 8.31 29.16
C ALA A 543 -24.95 9.69 29.85
N LYS A 544 -24.07 9.82 30.86
CA LYS A 544 -23.76 11.08 31.52
C LYS A 544 -22.75 11.96 30.79
N LEU A 545 -22.20 11.48 29.69
CA LEU A 545 -21.16 12.17 28.89
C LEU A 545 -21.76 12.62 27.55
N PRO A 546 -22.39 13.82 27.48
CA PRO A 546 -22.97 14.30 26.23
C PRO A 546 -21.94 14.49 25.16
N GLY A 547 -22.22 14.01 23.92
CA GLY A 547 -21.26 14.04 22.81
C GLY A 547 -20.28 12.86 22.77
N VAL A 548 -20.27 11.97 23.76
CA VAL A 548 -19.57 10.70 23.71
C VAL A 548 -20.48 9.62 23.14
N ARG A 549 -20.02 8.89 22.13
CA ARG A 549 -20.78 7.80 21.49
C ARG A 549 -20.00 6.50 21.55
N VAL A 550 -20.69 5.43 21.90
CA VAL A 550 -20.13 4.08 21.82
C VAL A 550 -20.14 3.60 20.37
N ALA A 551 -18.96 3.50 19.75
CA ALA A 551 -18.81 2.98 18.40
C ALA A 551 -18.92 1.45 18.39
N SER A 552 -18.32 0.78 19.37
CA SER A 552 -18.33 -0.69 19.42
C SER A 552 -18.18 -1.24 20.84
N VAL A 553 -18.60 -2.50 20.98
CA VAL A 553 -18.24 -3.37 22.10
C VAL A 553 -17.34 -4.47 21.57
N LEU A 554 -16.29 -4.81 22.32
CA LEU A 554 -15.33 -5.83 21.90
C LEU A 554 -14.88 -6.74 23.04
N SER A 555 -14.44 -7.93 22.65
CA SER A 555 -13.68 -8.85 23.51
C SER A 555 -12.56 -9.52 22.70
N HIS A 556 -11.97 -10.57 23.21
CA HIS A 556 -10.89 -11.29 22.53
C HIS A 556 -10.95 -12.78 22.82
N PHE A 557 -10.89 -13.62 21.79
CA PHE A 557 -10.78 -15.06 21.97
C PHE A 557 -9.39 -15.43 22.53
N ALA A 558 -9.38 -16.25 23.53
CA ALA A 558 -8.16 -16.69 24.18
C ALA A 558 -7.49 -17.88 23.48
N ALA A 559 -8.27 -18.73 22.80
CA ALA A 559 -7.82 -19.99 22.22
C ALA A 559 -8.56 -20.35 20.91
N ALA A 560 -8.79 -19.36 20.04
CA ALA A 560 -9.52 -19.58 18.78
C ALA A 560 -8.80 -20.51 17.79
N GLU A 561 -7.50 -20.72 17.93
CA GLU A 561 -6.70 -21.61 17.10
C GLU A 561 -6.84 -23.08 17.49
N ASP A 562 -7.21 -23.39 18.74
CA ASP A 562 -7.25 -24.75 19.28
C ASP A 562 -8.65 -25.37 19.15
N PRO A 563 -8.82 -26.45 18.35
CA PRO A 563 -10.11 -27.14 18.24
C PRO A 563 -10.64 -27.73 19.57
N GLN A 564 -9.77 -28.03 20.51
CA GLN A 564 -10.19 -28.57 21.82
C GLN A 564 -10.83 -27.50 22.71
N GLN A 565 -10.68 -26.23 22.37
CA GLN A 565 -11.22 -25.08 23.10
C GLN A 565 -12.44 -24.43 22.43
N ASP A 566 -13.09 -25.10 21.48
CA ASP A 566 -14.24 -24.55 20.75
C ASP A 566 -15.42 -24.24 21.66
N ASP A 567 -15.71 -25.09 22.63
CA ASP A 567 -16.76 -24.84 23.63
C ASP A 567 -16.44 -23.64 24.52
N PHE A 568 -15.18 -23.48 24.91
CA PHE A 568 -14.73 -22.30 25.65
C PHE A 568 -14.88 -21.02 24.80
N SER A 569 -14.48 -21.08 23.53
CA SER A 569 -14.66 -19.97 22.59
C SER A 569 -16.14 -19.59 22.44
N ARG A 570 -17.04 -20.58 22.42
CA ARG A 570 -18.50 -20.33 22.38
C ARG A 570 -18.97 -19.66 23.67
N ALA A 571 -18.55 -20.14 24.82
CA ALA A 571 -18.91 -19.55 26.11
C ALA A 571 -18.39 -18.10 26.24
N GLN A 572 -17.19 -17.80 25.73
CA GLN A 572 -16.68 -16.44 25.66
C GLN A 572 -17.57 -15.52 24.80
N TRP A 573 -18.02 -15.99 23.64
CA TRP A 573 -18.93 -15.23 22.78
C TRP A 573 -20.28 -14.95 23.45
N ASP A 574 -20.84 -15.95 24.14
CA ASP A 574 -22.12 -15.79 24.81
C ASP A 574 -22.03 -14.79 25.98
N ALA A 575 -20.94 -14.81 26.75
CA ALA A 575 -20.70 -13.85 27.81
C ALA A 575 -20.54 -12.41 27.26
N PHE A 576 -19.77 -12.26 26.18
CA PHE A 576 -19.59 -11.01 25.45
C PHE A 576 -20.91 -10.47 24.89
N SER A 577 -21.73 -11.35 24.29
CA SER A 577 -23.01 -10.97 23.67
C SER A 577 -24.00 -10.46 24.71
N ARG A 578 -24.10 -11.10 25.90
CA ARG A 578 -24.94 -10.63 27.00
C ARG A 578 -24.58 -9.20 27.44
N PHE A 579 -23.29 -8.92 27.62
CA PHE A 579 -22.85 -7.57 27.96
C PHE A 579 -23.27 -6.55 26.88
N ALA A 580 -23.07 -6.89 25.60
CA ALA A 580 -23.44 -6.02 24.50
C ALA A 580 -24.95 -5.77 24.43
N ASP A 581 -25.77 -6.82 24.66
CA ASP A 581 -27.25 -6.69 24.74
C ASP A 581 -27.69 -5.80 25.88
N ASP A 582 -27.11 -5.93 27.06
CA ASP A 582 -27.39 -5.10 28.24
C ASP A 582 -27.02 -3.62 27.98
N LEU A 583 -25.85 -3.38 27.37
CA LEU A 583 -25.40 -2.02 27.04
C LEU A 583 -26.31 -1.37 25.98
N GLU A 584 -26.59 -2.07 24.88
CA GLU A 584 -27.48 -1.60 23.82
C GLU A 584 -28.89 -1.32 24.33
N GLY A 585 -29.40 -2.23 25.17
CA GLY A 585 -30.73 -2.08 25.79
C GLY A 585 -30.85 -0.85 26.69
N GLU A 586 -29.82 -0.54 27.47
CA GLU A 586 -29.80 0.63 28.36
C GLU A 586 -29.62 1.94 27.56
N LEU A 587 -28.72 1.98 26.57
CA LEU A 587 -28.48 3.18 25.76
C LEU A 587 -29.51 3.38 24.63
N GLN A 588 -30.36 2.40 24.33
CA GLN A 588 -31.30 2.39 23.22
C GLN A 588 -30.63 2.65 21.85
N ILE A 589 -29.44 2.10 21.66
CA ILE A 589 -28.65 2.22 20.42
C ILE A 589 -28.17 0.82 19.95
N LYS A 590 -27.73 0.73 18.69
CA LYS A 590 -26.96 -0.40 18.21
C LYS A 590 -25.49 -0.01 18.09
N VAL A 591 -24.61 -0.89 18.57
CA VAL A 591 -23.16 -0.73 18.49
C VAL A 591 -22.55 -1.88 17.70
N TRP A 592 -21.39 -1.65 17.10
CA TRP A 592 -20.69 -2.75 16.43
C TRP A 592 -20.12 -3.72 17.45
N ARG A 593 -20.28 -5.02 17.16
CA ARG A 593 -19.77 -6.09 17.99
C ARG A 593 -18.59 -6.77 17.31
N HIS A 594 -17.45 -6.86 17.96
CA HIS A 594 -16.28 -7.54 17.38
C HIS A 594 -15.45 -8.28 18.42
N MET A 595 -15.18 -9.54 18.13
CA MET A 595 -14.36 -10.39 18.97
C MET A 595 -13.32 -11.17 18.17
N ALA A 596 -13.62 -11.54 16.92
CA ALA A 596 -12.79 -12.39 16.09
C ALA A 596 -11.41 -11.77 15.79
N ASN A 597 -10.38 -12.51 16.13
CA ASN A 597 -8.99 -12.32 15.69
C ASN A 597 -8.71 -13.15 14.43
N THR A 598 -7.49 -13.13 13.89
CA THR A 598 -7.10 -13.89 12.70
C THR A 598 -7.49 -15.37 12.76
N PRO A 599 -7.13 -16.16 13.80
CA PRO A 599 -7.55 -17.56 13.89
C PRO A 599 -9.07 -17.76 13.92
N ALA A 600 -9.79 -16.88 14.63
CA ALA A 600 -11.24 -16.97 14.71
C ALA A 600 -11.92 -16.73 13.36
N VAL A 601 -11.40 -15.84 12.51
CA VAL A 601 -11.93 -15.65 11.15
C VAL A 601 -11.81 -16.92 10.33
N ALA A 602 -10.72 -17.65 10.46
CA ALA A 602 -10.50 -18.90 9.74
C ALA A 602 -11.34 -20.07 10.28
N ARG A 603 -11.59 -20.12 11.62
CA ARG A 603 -12.24 -21.29 12.26
C ARG A 603 -13.66 -21.05 12.75
N HIS A 604 -14.02 -19.82 13.07
CA HIS A 604 -15.28 -19.46 13.69
C HIS A 604 -16.09 -18.44 12.88
N PRO A 605 -16.59 -18.79 11.68
CA PRO A 605 -17.37 -17.87 10.83
C PRO A 605 -18.59 -17.25 11.56
N TRP A 606 -19.13 -18.00 12.53
CA TRP A 606 -20.25 -17.56 13.37
C TRP A 606 -19.90 -16.39 14.28
N ALA A 607 -18.62 -16.11 14.54
CA ALA A 607 -18.13 -15.04 15.41
C ALA A 607 -17.64 -13.80 14.64
N ALA A 608 -17.95 -13.70 13.37
CA ALA A 608 -17.52 -12.56 12.55
C ALA A 608 -18.04 -11.21 13.09
N GLY A 609 -19.26 -11.21 13.66
CA GLY A 609 -19.89 -9.99 14.18
C GLY A 609 -20.02 -8.89 13.13
N ASP A 610 -19.98 -7.64 13.58
CA ASP A 610 -20.01 -6.47 12.69
C ASP A 610 -18.62 -6.10 12.16
N MET A 611 -17.56 -6.54 12.86
CA MET A 611 -16.16 -6.26 12.50
C MET A 611 -15.25 -7.39 12.99
N VAL A 612 -14.15 -7.62 12.27
CA VAL A 612 -13.07 -8.53 12.67
C VAL A 612 -11.74 -7.79 12.79
N ARG A 613 -10.80 -8.33 13.58
CA ARG A 613 -9.47 -7.76 13.78
C ARG A 613 -8.41 -8.66 13.20
N LEU A 614 -7.84 -8.26 12.06
CA LEU A 614 -6.79 -8.98 11.37
C LEU A 614 -5.41 -8.44 11.79
N GLY A 615 -4.53 -9.31 12.22
CA GLY A 615 -3.17 -8.98 12.61
C GLY A 615 -2.16 -9.80 11.83
N ILE A 616 -1.65 -10.87 12.44
CA ILE A 616 -0.55 -11.69 11.89
C ILE A 616 -0.90 -12.31 10.52
N GLY A 617 -2.16 -12.62 10.27
CA GLY A 617 -2.60 -13.14 8.98
C GLY A 617 -2.37 -12.16 7.84
N LEU A 618 -2.49 -10.86 8.10
CA LEU A 618 -2.13 -9.84 7.10
C LEU A 618 -0.63 -9.88 6.77
N MET A 619 0.21 -10.28 7.73
CA MET A 619 1.67 -10.42 7.55
C MET A 619 2.09 -11.76 6.94
N GLY A 620 1.13 -12.61 6.59
CA GLY A 620 1.36 -13.86 5.89
C GLY A 620 1.64 -15.06 6.78
N ALA A 621 1.21 -15.03 8.04
CA ALA A 621 1.32 -16.17 8.96
C ALA A 621 0.00 -16.48 9.69
N SER A 622 -0.28 -17.73 9.94
CA SER A 622 -1.46 -18.18 10.68
C SER A 622 -1.15 -19.37 11.59
N LEU A 623 -1.78 -19.39 12.76
CA LEU A 623 -1.73 -20.52 13.67
C LEU A 623 -2.67 -21.68 13.22
N VAL A 624 -3.52 -21.43 12.24
CA VAL A 624 -4.42 -22.42 11.64
C VAL A 624 -3.77 -22.96 10.37
N ALA A 625 -3.37 -24.23 10.37
CA ALA A 625 -2.58 -24.84 9.30
C ALA A 625 -3.24 -24.80 7.90
N SER A 626 -4.57 -24.90 7.82
CA SER A 626 -5.29 -24.79 6.55
C SER A 626 -5.29 -23.37 6.01
N ASP A 627 -5.35 -22.37 6.88
CA ASP A 627 -5.31 -20.95 6.56
C ASP A 627 -3.89 -20.52 6.15
N ALA A 628 -2.87 -20.94 6.90
CA ALA A 628 -1.47 -20.62 6.61
C ALA A 628 -1.04 -20.97 5.17
N LYS A 629 -1.57 -22.07 4.61
CA LYS A 629 -1.29 -22.48 3.22
C LYS A 629 -1.84 -21.53 2.15
N GLN A 630 -2.79 -20.68 2.50
CA GLN A 630 -3.43 -19.72 1.58
C GLN A 630 -2.77 -18.34 1.62
N LEU A 631 -1.93 -18.10 2.62
CA LEU A 631 -1.31 -16.81 2.85
C LEU A 631 0.00 -16.67 2.09
N GLN A 632 0.31 -15.43 1.72
CA GLN A 632 1.56 -15.08 1.07
C GLN A 632 2.51 -14.41 2.04
N PRO A 633 3.81 -14.79 2.05
CA PRO A 633 4.81 -14.13 2.88
C PRO A 633 4.94 -12.65 2.53
N VAL A 634 4.67 -11.78 3.50
CA VAL A 634 4.77 -10.30 3.36
C VAL A 634 6.17 -9.80 3.65
N VAL A 635 6.88 -10.49 4.53
CA VAL A 635 8.22 -10.07 4.97
C VAL A 635 9.29 -10.96 4.37
N LYS A 636 10.40 -10.33 3.94
CA LYS A 636 11.60 -11.01 3.53
C LYS A 636 12.82 -10.33 4.14
N VAL A 637 13.65 -11.09 4.85
CA VAL A 637 14.92 -10.62 5.41
C VAL A 637 16.05 -11.19 4.58
N THR A 638 16.83 -10.31 3.97
CA THR A 638 17.97 -10.68 3.15
C THR A 638 19.22 -9.97 3.60
N THR A 639 20.35 -10.60 3.33
CA THR A 639 21.69 -10.04 3.53
C THR A 639 22.59 -10.36 2.35
N THR A 640 23.84 -9.92 2.38
CA THR A 640 24.85 -10.28 1.38
C THR A 640 25.91 -11.19 1.99
N LEU A 641 26.53 -12.00 1.16
CA LEU A 641 27.66 -12.84 1.58
C LEU A 641 28.93 -11.98 1.63
N SER A 642 29.49 -11.77 2.84
CA SER A 642 30.66 -10.93 3.06
C SER A 642 31.99 -11.63 2.82
N GLN A 643 32.10 -12.91 3.19
CA GLN A 643 33.34 -13.68 3.06
C GLN A 643 33.05 -15.17 2.87
N LEU A 644 33.86 -15.81 2.08
CA LEU A 644 33.96 -17.28 2.00
C LEU A 644 35.30 -17.74 2.53
N ARG A 645 35.30 -18.78 3.37
CA ARG A 645 36.50 -19.38 3.95
C ARG A 645 36.42 -20.90 3.95
N LYS A 646 37.46 -21.56 3.49
CA LYS A 646 37.64 -22.99 3.70
C LYS A 646 38.05 -23.24 5.16
N VAL A 647 37.37 -24.15 5.81
CA VAL A 647 37.65 -24.57 7.18
C VAL A 647 38.02 -26.05 7.13
N PRO A 648 39.23 -26.42 7.53
CA PRO A 648 39.71 -27.80 7.54
C PRO A 648 38.85 -28.73 8.44
N ALA A 649 38.94 -30.01 8.16
CA ALA A 649 38.31 -31.03 9.02
C ALA A 649 38.77 -30.91 10.49
N GLY A 650 37.85 -31.01 11.41
CA GLY A 650 38.08 -30.95 12.86
C GLY A 650 38.25 -29.56 13.44
N GLU A 651 38.39 -28.50 12.62
CA GLU A 651 38.47 -27.13 13.11
C GLU A 651 37.10 -26.61 13.56
N GLY A 652 37.11 -25.90 14.69
CA GLY A 652 35.89 -25.34 15.31
C GLY A 652 35.49 -23.99 14.72
N ILE A 653 34.19 -23.71 14.61
CA ILE A 653 33.62 -22.51 14.06
C ILE A 653 32.91 -21.71 15.17
N SER A 654 33.07 -20.37 15.13
CA SER A 654 32.41 -19.40 16.01
C SER A 654 32.85 -19.48 17.49
N TYR A 655 32.18 -18.67 18.32
CA TYR A 655 32.46 -18.58 19.75
C TYR A 655 32.33 -19.93 20.46
N GLY A 656 33.40 -20.31 21.17
CA GLY A 656 33.47 -21.55 21.92
C GLY A 656 33.68 -22.79 21.05
N SER A 657 34.02 -22.62 19.76
CA SER A 657 34.27 -23.72 18.80
C SER A 657 33.21 -24.81 18.87
N THR A 658 31.94 -24.41 18.95
CA THR A 658 30.81 -25.31 19.25
C THR A 658 30.36 -26.13 18.05
N ASP A 659 30.89 -25.86 16.87
CA ASP A 659 30.59 -26.57 15.62
C ASP A 659 31.89 -26.97 14.95
N SER A 660 32.02 -28.24 14.59
CA SER A 660 33.15 -28.77 13.80
C SER A 660 32.65 -29.94 12.95
N ALA A 661 33.31 -30.22 11.84
CA ALA A 661 32.95 -31.33 10.95
C ALA A 661 34.16 -32.24 10.65
N PRO A 662 33.93 -33.54 10.38
CA PRO A 662 35.00 -34.47 10.03
C PRO A 662 35.58 -34.30 8.63
N HIS A 663 35.09 -33.30 7.88
CA HIS A 663 35.54 -32.95 6.51
C HIS A 663 35.69 -31.44 6.35
N GLU A 664 36.45 -31.04 5.33
CA GLU A 664 36.59 -29.63 4.96
C GLU A 664 35.23 -29.05 4.56
N ARG A 665 34.93 -27.83 5.05
CA ARG A 665 33.72 -27.08 4.71
C ARG A 665 34.07 -25.71 4.11
N LEU A 666 33.20 -25.21 3.22
CA LEU A 666 33.23 -23.82 2.74
C LEU A 666 32.23 -23.02 3.59
N ILE A 667 32.73 -22.14 4.45
CA ILE A 667 31.92 -21.36 5.36
C ILE A 667 31.71 -19.96 4.80
N ALA A 668 30.44 -19.54 4.72
CA ALA A 668 30.05 -18.19 4.33
C ALA A 668 29.72 -17.36 5.58
N THR A 669 30.29 -16.16 5.66
CA THR A 669 29.97 -15.16 6.69
C THR A 669 28.95 -14.20 6.16
N LEU A 670 27.86 -14.00 6.91
CA LEU A 670 26.76 -13.10 6.64
C LEU A 670 26.76 -11.94 7.66
N PRO A 671 26.74 -10.64 7.23
CA PRO A 671 26.83 -9.48 8.11
C PRO A 671 25.44 -9.16 8.72
N ILE A 672 24.89 -10.08 9.46
CA ILE A 672 23.64 -9.97 10.18
C ILE A 672 23.68 -10.87 11.42
N GLY A 673 23.23 -10.38 12.56
CA GLY A 673 23.31 -11.11 13.82
C GLY A 673 22.16 -10.81 14.77
N TYR A 674 22.35 -11.11 16.08
CA TYR A 674 21.26 -10.96 17.04
C TYR A 674 20.94 -9.46 17.34
N ALA A 675 21.85 -8.52 17.09
CA ALA A 675 21.54 -7.10 17.17
C ALA A 675 20.64 -6.62 16.03
N ASP A 676 20.50 -7.41 14.97
CA ASP A 676 19.60 -7.18 13.86
C ASP A 676 18.24 -7.88 14.03
N GLY A 677 18.10 -8.70 15.08
CA GLY A 677 16.91 -9.46 15.34
C GLY A 677 16.96 -10.91 14.84
N ILE A 678 18.16 -11.45 14.53
CA ILE A 678 18.33 -12.87 14.21
C ILE A 678 18.63 -13.61 15.51
N PRO A 679 17.69 -14.37 16.08
CA PRO A 679 17.84 -14.94 17.42
C PRO A 679 19.05 -15.87 17.56
N ARG A 680 19.73 -15.77 18.68
CA ARG A 680 20.86 -16.66 19.01
C ARG A 680 20.44 -18.13 19.14
N ALA A 681 19.16 -18.39 19.35
CA ALA A 681 18.55 -19.72 19.34
C ALA A 681 18.75 -20.49 18.04
N LEU A 682 18.96 -19.79 16.91
CA LEU A 682 19.21 -20.41 15.60
C LEU A 682 20.62 -20.99 15.42
N SER A 683 21.49 -20.89 16.42
CA SER A 683 22.85 -21.42 16.42
C SER A 683 22.93 -22.94 16.24
N ASN A 684 24.08 -23.42 15.76
CA ASN A 684 24.45 -24.85 15.72
C ASN A 684 23.43 -25.70 14.94
N GLY A 685 23.12 -25.28 13.72
CA GLY A 685 22.28 -26.04 12.77
C GLY A 685 20.76 -25.93 12.99
N ARG A 686 20.30 -25.17 13.99
CA ARG A 686 18.85 -24.97 14.22
C ARG A 686 18.22 -24.06 13.17
N GLY A 687 18.94 -23.04 12.77
CA GLY A 687 18.51 -22.12 11.70
C GLY A 687 19.20 -22.43 10.39
N GLN A 688 18.67 -21.86 9.33
CA GLN A 688 19.22 -21.97 7.98
C GLN A 688 19.08 -20.65 7.21
N ALA A 689 19.84 -20.53 6.12
CA ALA A 689 19.72 -19.48 5.13
C ALA A 689 19.50 -20.12 3.76
N TYR A 690 19.01 -19.35 2.79
CA TYR A 690 18.74 -19.85 1.44
C TYR A 690 19.34 -18.93 0.38
N ALA A 691 20.00 -19.51 -0.62
CA ALA A 691 20.43 -18.81 -1.82
C ALA A 691 20.55 -19.78 -3.01
N LYS A 692 20.13 -19.36 -4.21
CA LYS A 692 20.32 -20.07 -5.49
C LYS A 692 19.94 -21.56 -5.46
N GLY A 693 18.85 -21.93 -4.82
CA GLY A 693 18.39 -23.31 -4.74
C GLY A 693 18.97 -24.12 -3.57
N HIS A 694 19.83 -23.52 -2.73
CA HIS A 694 20.49 -24.23 -1.62
C HIS A 694 20.06 -23.71 -0.27
N TYR A 695 19.65 -24.63 0.63
CA TYR A 695 19.48 -24.37 2.04
C TYR A 695 20.82 -24.59 2.74
N MET A 696 21.26 -23.60 3.51
CA MET A 696 22.55 -23.58 4.21
C MET A 696 22.33 -23.50 5.70
N PRO A 697 22.69 -24.51 6.49
CA PRO A 697 22.53 -24.46 7.94
C PRO A 697 23.43 -23.39 8.55
N ILE A 698 22.94 -22.73 9.62
CA ILE A 698 23.74 -21.83 10.44
C ILE A 698 24.71 -22.66 11.27
N VAL A 699 26.00 -22.45 11.08
CA VAL A 699 27.06 -23.18 11.78
C VAL A 699 27.68 -22.33 12.89
N GLY A 700 27.98 -22.99 14.01
CA GLY A 700 28.44 -22.31 15.20
C GLY A 700 27.40 -21.37 15.81
N ARG A 701 27.84 -20.42 16.63
CA ARG A 701 26.95 -19.48 17.33
C ARG A 701 26.68 -18.23 16.51
N VAL A 702 25.42 -17.79 16.46
CA VAL A 702 25.05 -16.46 15.96
C VAL A 702 25.72 -15.40 16.82
N CYS A 703 26.46 -14.47 16.19
CA CYS A 703 27.16 -13.37 16.83
C CYS A 703 26.29 -12.11 16.88
N MET A 704 26.82 -11.00 17.44
CA MET A 704 26.10 -9.74 17.56
C MET A 704 25.70 -9.18 16.18
N ASP A 705 26.68 -9.10 15.27
CA ASP A 705 26.53 -8.42 13.98
C ASP A 705 26.76 -9.35 12.78
N MET A 706 26.96 -10.64 12.98
CA MET A 706 27.18 -11.62 11.92
C MET A 706 26.82 -13.04 12.34
N LEU A 707 26.64 -13.90 11.34
CA LEU A 707 26.50 -15.33 11.50
C LEU A 707 27.23 -16.05 10.36
N MET A 708 27.47 -17.34 10.53
CA MET A 708 28.11 -18.20 9.55
C MET A 708 27.16 -19.30 9.09
N VAL A 709 27.22 -19.64 7.81
CA VAL A 709 26.47 -20.76 7.23
C VAL A 709 27.38 -21.68 6.46
N ASP A 710 27.03 -22.95 6.38
CA ASP A 710 27.74 -23.93 5.56
C ASP A 710 27.33 -23.75 4.08
N ALA A 711 28.23 -23.20 3.28
CA ALA A 711 28.05 -22.97 1.85
C ALA A 711 28.79 -24.02 0.98
N THR A 712 29.15 -25.15 1.55
CA THR A 712 29.83 -26.25 0.82
C THR A 712 28.97 -26.69 -0.38
N ASN A 713 29.58 -26.79 -1.56
CA ASN A 713 28.94 -27.18 -2.83
C ASN A 713 27.82 -26.26 -3.35
N THR A 714 27.68 -25.03 -2.84
CA THR A 714 26.66 -24.10 -3.30
C THR A 714 27.09 -23.25 -4.52
N GLY A 715 28.39 -23.13 -4.77
CA GLY A 715 28.92 -22.28 -5.84
C GLY A 715 28.71 -20.77 -5.61
N LEU A 716 28.34 -20.36 -4.41
CA LEU A 716 28.09 -18.95 -4.07
C LEU A 716 29.38 -18.13 -4.09
N LYS A 717 29.22 -16.83 -4.34
CA LYS A 717 30.31 -15.85 -4.38
C LYS A 717 30.04 -14.72 -3.39
N VAL A 718 31.11 -14.04 -2.95
CA VAL A 718 31.02 -12.83 -2.13
C VAL A 718 30.18 -11.77 -2.86
N GLY A 719 29.31 -11.08 -2.13
CA GLY A 719 28.38 -10.08 -2.66
C GLY A 719 27.00 -10.64 -3.08
N GLU A 720 26.83 -11.96 -3.14
CA GLU A 720 25.55 -12.56 -3.49
C GLU A 720 24.52 -12.45 -2.34
N ARG A 721 23.25 -12.30 -2.73
CA ARG A 721 22.13 -12.16 -1.78
C ARG A 721 21.76 -13.52 -1.20
N VAL A 722 21.47 -13.50 0.09
CA VAL A 722 21.06 -14.65 0.90
C VAL A 722 19.79 -14.31 1.64
N GLU A 723 18.79 -15.18 1.59
CA GLU A 723 17.52 -15.07 2.32
C GLU A 723 17.65 -15.76 3.67
N LEU A 724 17.21 -15.08 4.74
CA LEU A 724 17.11 -15.62 6.09
C LEU A 724 15.66 -15.84 6.52
N LEU A 725 14.76 -15.07 5.96
CA LEU A 725 13.32 -15.16 6.14
C LEU A 725 12.63 -14.75 4.85
N GLY A 726 11.58 -15.42 4.40
CA GLY A 726 10.87 -15.06 3.18
C GLY A 726 10.09 -16.23 2.57
N ARG A 727 10.21 -16.41 1.26
CA ARG A 727 9.45 -17.44 0.53
C ARG A 727 10.00 -18.86 0.72
N HIS A 728 11.31 -18.99 0.94
CA HIS A 728 11.97 -20.28 1.09
C HIS A 728 12.12 -20.67 2.57
N ILE A 729 12.18 -19.69 3.45
CA ILE A 729 12.22 -19.89 4.91
C ILE A 729 11.03 -19.12 5.46
N LEU A 730 9.92 -19.85 5.67
CA LEU A 730 8.66 -19.26 6.11
C LEU A 730 8.76 -18.74 7.55
N LEU A 731 7.96 -17.74 7.88
CA LEU A 731 7.96 -17.09 9.18
C LEU A 731 7.63 -18.08 10.31
N GLU A 732 6.71 -19.00 10.09
CA GLU A 732 6.34 -20.04 11.04
C GLU A 732 7.49 -21.03 11.30
N ASP A 733 8.19 -21.46 10.24
CA ASP A 733 9.32 -22.38 10.36
C ASP A 733 10.51 -21.72 11.06
N PHE A 734 10.76 -20.44 10.75
CA PHE A 734 11.77 -19.65 11.44
C PHE A 734 11.43 -19.49 12.93
N ALA A 735 10.19 -19.12 13.26
CA ALA A 735 9.73 -18.99 14.63
C ALA A 735 9.85 -20.32 15.41
N LYS A 736 9.42 -21.43 14.79
CA LYS A 736 9.56 -22.78 15.35
C LYS A 736 11.04 -23.14 15.62
N SER A 737 11.93 -22.80 14.71
CA SER A 737 13.37 -23.03 14.88
C SER A 737 13.97 -22.21 16.03
N CYS A 738 13.36 -21.06 16.34
CA CYS A 738 13.72 -20.21 17.49
C CYS A 738 13.06 -20.68 18.81
N GLY A 739 12.06 -21.56 18.76
CA GLY A 739 11.25 -21.92 19.93
C GLY A 739 10.28 -20.82 20.37
N THR A 740 9.79 -20.02 19.43
CA THR A 740 8.89 -18.88 19.68
C THR A 740 7.75 -18.83 18.64
N ILE A 741 7.05 -17.69 18.59
CA ILE A 741 5.92 -17.43 17.70
C ILE A 741 6.25 -16.36 16.64
N SER A 742 5.55 -16.40 15.52
CA SER A 742 5.70 -15.46 14.39
C SER A 742 5.64 -14.00 14.80
N TYR A 743 4.85 -13.64 15.78
CA TYR A 743 4.72 -12.28 16.33
C TYR A 743 6.03 -11.76 16.92
N GLU A 744 6.69 -12.58 17.75
CA GLU A 744 7.95 -12.23 18.43
C GLU A 744 9.08 -12.07 17.41
N VAL A 745 9.14 -12.95 16.40
CA VAL A 745 10.12 -12.85 15.31
C VAL A 745 10.01 -11.53 14.60
N LEU A 746 8.81 -11.14 14.17
CA LEU A 746 8.61 -9.88 13.43
C LEU A 746 8.93 -8.65 14.29
N THR A 747 8.41 -8.59 15.52
CA THR A 747 8.62 -7.47 16.43
C THR A 747 10.06 -7.38 16.94
N GLY A 748 10.80 -8.49 16.90
CA GLY A 748 12.21 -8.58 17.23
C GLY A 748 13.16 -8.05 16.14
N LEU A 749 12.68 -7.83 14.91
CA LEU A 749 13.51 -7.26 13.84
C LEU A 749 13.96 -5.85 14.20
N SER A 750 15.26 -5.66 14.32
CA SER A 750 15.88 -4.41 14.79
C SER A 750 15.55 -3.23 13.87
N PRO A 751 15.28 -2.03 14.43
CA PRO A 751 15.06 -0.82 13.62
C PRO A 751 16.32 -0.38 12.83
N ARG A 752 17.50 -0.94 13.13
CA ARG A 752 18.71 -0.67 12.34
C ARG A 752 18.71 -1.34 10.96
N LEU A 753 17.88 -2.38 10.73
CA LEU A 753 17.65 -2.92 9.40
C LEU A 753 16.75 -1.96 8.60
N PRO A 754 17.15 -1.52 7.41
CA PRO A 754 16.28 -0.75 6.53
C PRO A 754 15.03 -1.56 6.14
N ARG A 755 13.85 -0.90 6.15
CA ARG A 755 12.59 -1.46 5.65
C ARG A 755 12.33 -0.91 4.25
N LEU A 756 12.20 -1.81 3.28
CA LEU A 756 11.89 -1.45 1.89
C LEU A 756 10.53 -2.02 1.52
N ALA A 757 9.59 -1.15 1.17
CA ALA A 757 8.37 -1.60 0.53
C ALA A 757 8.72 -2.04 -0.90
N ALA A 758 8.56 -3.33 -1.17
CA ALA A 758 8.67 -3.92 -2.50
C ALA A 758 7.27 -4.17 -3.01
N ASN A 759 7.00 -3.84 -4.29
CA ASN A 759 5.68 -3.97 -4.92
C ASN A 759 4.60 -3.12 -4.21
N GLY A 760 3.43 -2.97 -4.75
CA GLY A 760 2.31 -2.29 -4.05
C GLY A 760 2.37 -0.75 -3.94
N LEU A 761 3.39 -0.08 -4.45
CA LEU A 761 3.47 1.40 -4.45
C LEU A 761 3.17 2.00 -5.82
#